data_1d2337370cfbec4ee78d52789b39a477
#
_entry.id   1d2337370cfbec4ee78d52789b39a477
#
_cell.length_a   1.000
_cell.length_b   1.000
_cell.length_c   1.000
_cell.angle_alpha   90.00
_cell.angle_beta   90.00
_cell.angle_gamma   90.00
#
_symmetry.space_group_name_H-M   'P 1'
#
loop_
_entity.id
_entity.type
_entity.pdbx_description
1 polymer ?
#
loop_
_entity_poly.entity_id
_entity_poly.type
_entity_poly.pdbx_seq_one_letter_code
_entity_poly.pdbx_strand_id
1 'polypeptide(L)'
;MHSTNTFPFVTSAQPESARNLGPVFIPSAASHYNLTARSLGTLLLLLWLCSPLRVLAQDSAKVTTVSATLAAPAVEQDAAQRVEQAYLELGRISGAVRRGVDTEDLAEELPNVEANLKTIRQNLTQYSSVINLKQVHLFQVLLTDMQGQLGTWRTALATQGKQLTRMQAQLDSLGRHAITRQPDTTTALGRTTARLQRKQHRATLLLTRNQRTVTQLQTRVSDCYIQALELQDEVREQMRRFNRRTFEPANEPLWRATAVDADRQAAAGQLVRESYTSQRRLLRYYFGQNWYFGVWMLLIGAGFFAWVFRNFRQVNDATAFEKQPFRYLRPVPVAGTLVVVFSLAPFFDLTPPAAYTDLLELLLLISLSVLLGRSWPRRQFMYWLGIVGLFLGLTFTYATNEPGPGLRWAMLLLNVLAIGLGIGFRRELQRGPRLAAFVPPVVVLFILLNALAALCNLTGRLSLAKVFSSSGILGLTHIISLSAFVRLLTEAFHLQMQRSRLAGGAAARFNFQKIEQGLRMVLSVVVCALWLMTFTSNLNIFRPLYFFLDQLLTTPHHLGSITFSIANIVLFFAIIYISVLLQRYVGYFFGDTDDEFNTDPDRRGSWLVAIRLVLLAVGFLFATMASGLPLDKITIVVGALGVGVGLGLQNIINNLVSGIILIFERPFQVGDFIEVTGKTGRVKDIGIRASKLISLSGSEIIVPNGDLLSGHVINWTLSNNHIRVELGLKLGPDTDLDRAKELISKEILDNPNTLHKVAPEILLNSINGQVYELKVLFWINNIRQEQVLKSELLASIHRRFMQEGISLT
;
A
#
# COMPACT_ATOMS: atom_id res chain seq x y z
N MET A 1 -66.86 26.77 -20.94
CA MET A 1 -67.31 26.56 -19.53
C MET A 1 -66.08 26.65 -18.68
N HIS A 2 -65.80 27.82 -18.15
CA HIS A 2 -65.95 28.28 -16.77
C HIS A 2 -65.04 27.50 -15.84
N SER A 3 -64.14 28.05 -14.99
CA SER A 3 -63.89 29.40 -14.44
C SER A 3 -62.62 29.35 -13.68
N THR A 4 -61.69 30.28 -13.86
CA THR A 4 -61.37 31.47 -12.99
C THR A 4 -61.28 31.24 -11.48
N ASN A 5 -60.16 31.57 -10.88
CA ASN A 5 -59.93 32.65 -9.90
C ASN A 5 -58.54 32.50 -9.24
N THR A 6 -57.64 33.41 -9.41
CA THR A 6 -57.35 34.73 -8.78
C THR A 6 -56.63 34.66 -7.43
N PHE A 7 -55.48 35.35 -7.43
CA PHE A 7 -54.62 35.80 -6.30
C PHE A 7 -55.43 36.54 -5.21
N PRO A 8 -54.85 36.73 -4.02
CA PRO A 8 -54.34 38.08 -3.73
C PRO A 8 -53.01 38.18 -3.02
N PHE A 9 -52.32 39.28 -3.30
CA PHE A 9 -51.32 40.03 -2.52
C PHE A 9 -51.79 40.42 -1.13
N VAL A 10 -50.85 40.51 -0.14
CA VAL A 10 -50.74 41.54 0.91
C VAL A 10 -49.37 41.40 1.58
N THR A 11 -48.41 42.27 1.33
CA THR A 11 -47.79 43.43 2.04
C THR A 11 -47.21 43.19 3.43
N SER A 12 -45.94 43.55 3.52
CA SER A 12 -45.15 44.31 4.52
C SER A 12 -45.06 43.87 5.97
N ALA A 13 -43.80 43.62 6.41
CA ALA A 13 -43.15 44.37 7.51
C ALA A 13 -41.71 43.87 7.73
N GLN A 14 -40.76 44.78 7.66
CA GLN A 14 -39.44 44.74 8.32
C GLN A 14 -39.58 45.41 9.70
N PRO A 15 -38.53 45.47 10.58
CA PRO A 15 -37.24 44.77 10.66
C PRO A 15 -36.92 44.26 12.10
N GLU A 16 -35.68 43.81 12.26
CA GLU A 16 -34.84 43.65 13.46
C GLU A 16 -34.44 42.22 13.82
N SER A 17 -33.23 41.79 13.59
CA SER A 17 -32.07 41.93 14.48
C SER A 17 -30.87 41.17 13.90
N ALA A 18 -29.81 41.90 13.72
CA ALA A 18 -28.49 41.36 13.40
C ALA A 18 -27.94 40.57 14.57
N ARG A 19 -27.50 39.32 14.32
CA ARG A 19 -26.39 38.72 15.10
C ARG A 19 -25.76 37.56 14.33
N ASN A 20 -24.49 37.79 13.95
CA ASN A 20 -23.40 36.78 13.83
C ASN A 20 -23.68 35.48 13.04
N LEU A 21 -23.43 35.52 11.77
CA LEU A 21 -22.99 34.37 11.01
C LEU A 21 -21.53 34.55 10.70
N GLY A 22 -20.68 33.72 11.36
CA GLY A 22 -19.28 33.58 11.05
C GLY A 22 -19.04 33.06 9.63
N PRO A 23 -17.85 33.28 9.08
CA PRO A 23 -17.57 32.93 7.67
C PRO A 23 -17.70 31.43 7.44
N VAL A 24 -18.58 31.08 6.51
CA VAL A 24 -18.68 29.74 5.94
C VAL A 24 -17.35 29.43 5.27
N PHE A 25 -16.57 28.54 5.86
CA PHE A 25 -15.39 27.95 5.27
C PHE A 25 -15.85 27.11 4.07
N ILE A 26 -15.60 27.58 2.88
CA ILE A 26 -15.62 26.76 1.66
C ILE A 26 -14.27 26.02 1.65
N PRO A 27 -14.21 24.70 1.85
CA PRO A 27 -12.95 23.98 1.72
C PRO A 27 -12.51 24.02 0.26
N SER A 28 -11.35 24.61 0.01
CA SER A 28 -10.73 24.62 -1.32
C SER A 28 -10.45 23.16 -1.75
N ALA A 29 -10.95 22.79 -2.91
CA ALA A 29 -10.81 21.47 -3.52
C ALA A 29 -9.35 21.04 -3.82
N ALA A 30 -8.36 21.84 -3.44
CA ALA A 30 -6.95 21.59 -3.67
C ALA A 30 -6.30 20.61 -2.67
N SER A 31 -6.94 20.30 -1.52
CA SER A 31 -6.36 19.41 -0.52
C SER A 31 -6.58 17.91 -0.78
N HIS A 32 -7.50 17.54 -1.67
CA HIS A 32 -7.83 16.13 -1.91
C HIS A 32 -6.96 15.43 -2.96
N TYR A 33 -6.22 16.17 -3.80
CA TYR A 33 -5.35 15.56 -4.81
C TYR A 33 -4.04 14.98 -4.27
N ASN A 34 -3.64 15.37 -3.07
CA ASN A 34 -2.45 14.84 -2.41
C ASN A 34 -2.68 13.55 -1.58
N LEU A 35 -3.94 13.14 -1.40
CA LEU A 35 -4.24 11.97 -0.55
C LEU A 35 -4.04 10.62 -1.27
N THR A 36 -4.23 10.55 -2.58
CA THR A 36 -4.08 9.27 -3.32
C THR A 36 -2.63 8.89 -3.58
N ALA A 37 -1.74 9.85 -3.79
CA ALA A 37 -0.30 9.58 -3.88
C ALA A 37 0.34 9.37 -2.49
N ARG A 38 -0.20 10.00 -1.45
CA ARG A 38 0.24 9.81 -0.06
C ARG A 38 -0.26 8.48 0.53
N SER A 39 -1.43 7.97 0.14
CA SER A 39 -1.94 6.69 0.66
C SER A 39 -1.16 5.48 0.15
N LEU A 40 -0.60 5.52 -1.07
CA LEU A 40 0.31 4.45 -1.54
C LEU A 40 1.70 4.56 -0.89
N GLY A 41 2.20 5.77 -0.66
CA GLY A 41 3.45 6.02 0.04
C GLY A 41 3.37 5.66 1.53
N THR A 42 2.24 5.90 2.18
CA THR A 42 2.03 5.54 3.59
C THR A 42 1.84 4.04 3.80
N LEU A 43 1.31 3.31 2.82
CA LEU A 43 1.22 1.83 2.90
C LEU A 43 2.61 1.18 2.79
N LEU A 44 3.52 1.73 2.00
CA LEU A 44 4.91 1.29 1.92
C LEU A 44 5.74 1.74 3.14
N LEU A 45 5.40 2.88 3.76
CA LEU A 45 6.06 3.37 4.97
C LEU A 45 5.60 2.61 6.22
N LEU A 46 4.36 2.14 6.27
CA LEU A 46 3.86 1.29 7.36
C LEU A 46 4.48 -0.12 7.38
N LEU A 47 4.95 -0.61 6.24
CA LEU A 47 5.73 -1.84 6.15
C LEU A 47 7.20 -1.67 6.60
N TRP A 48 7.70 -0.42 6.68
CA TRP A 48 9.07 -0.11 7.12
C TRP A 48 9.15 0.28 8.61
N LEU A 49 8.03 0.54 9.27
CA LEU A 49 7.93 1.01 10.68
C LEU A 49 7.75 -0.10 11.72
N CYS A 50 7.88 -1.37 11.34
CA CYS A 50 8.00 -2.48 12.31
C CYS A 50 9.44 -2.74 12.73
N SER A 51 10.20 -1.70 13.11
CA SER A 51 11.46 -1.84 13.87
C SER A 51 11.23 -1.30 15.30
N PRO A 52 11.79 -1.93 16.32
CA PRO A 52 11.44 -1.66 17.70
C PRO A 52 11.88 -0.27 18.15
N LEU A 53 10.93 0.51 18.63
CA LEU A 53 11.12 1.77 19.35
C LEU A 53 12.00 1.55 20.58
N ARG A 54 13.21 2.09 20.57
CA ARG A 54 13.98 2.34 21.79
C ARG A 54 13.34 3.50 22.53
N VAL A 55 12.74 3.20 23.64
CA VAL A 55 12.29 4.17 24.64
C VAL A 55 13.54 4.82 25.25
N LEU A 56 13.76 6.10 24.96
CA LEU A 56 14.68 6.92 25.74
C LEU A 56 13.91 7.45 26.95
N ALA A 57 14.23 6.90 28.09
CA ALA A 57 13.79 7.42 29.38
C ALA A 57 14.43 8.80 29.61
N GLN A 58 13.59 9.81 29.82
CA GLN A 58 14.03 11.11 30.32
C GLN A 58 14.20 11.01 31.84
N ASP A 59 15.45 11.03 32.28
CA ASP A 59 15.80 11.21 33.68
C ASP A 59 15.49 12.66 34.09
N SER A 60 14.50 12.80 34.95
CA SER A 60 14.24 14.04 35.67
C SER A 60 15.18 14.13 36.86
N ALA A 61 16.31 14.79 36.71
CA ALA A 61 17.18 15.12 37.80
C ALA A 61 16.49 16.14 38.75
N LYS A 62 16.11 15.66 39.93
CA LYS A 62 15.76 16.52 41.08
C LYS A 62 17.00 17.26 41.52
N VAL A 63 17.01 18.57 41.35
CA VAL A 63 17.96 19.47 41.96
C VAL A 63 17.58 19.67 43.45
N THR A 64 18.39 19.13 44.31
CA THR A 64 18.29 19.36 45.75
C THR A 64 18.86 20.74 46.05
N THR A 65 18.05 21.61 46.58
CA THR A 65 18.47 22.92 47.08
C THR A 65 19.27 22.72 48.37
N VAL A 66 20.54 23.07 48.34
CA VAL A 66 21.34 23.27 49.52
C VAL A 66 21.32 24.76 49.83
N SER A 67 20.64 25.12 50.94
CA SER A 67 20.70 26.42 51.53
C SER A 67 22.04 26.60 52.26
N ALA A 68 22.85 27.53 51.82
CA ALA A 68 23.94 28.06 52.61
C ALA A 68 23.82 29.60 52.65
N THR A 69 23.49 30.07 53.80
CA THR A 69 23.45 31.43 54.25
C THR A 69 24.83 32.08 54.27
N LEU A 70 24.99 33.20 53.51
CA LEU A 70 25.99 34.24 53.86
C LEU A 70 25.52 35.54 53.19
N ALA A 71 25.15 36.51 53.98
CA ALA A 71 24.69 37.82 53.67
C ALA A 71 25.84 38.70 53.17
N ALA A 72 25.75 39.15 51.93
CA ALA A 72 26.44 40.32 51.36
C ALA A 72 25.68 40.81 50.10
N PRO A 73 25.80 42.03 49.63
CA PRO A 73 24.66 42.89 49.33
C PRO A 73 23.77 42.34 48.17
N ALA A 74 22.59 41.95 48.49
CA ALA A 74 21.58 41.31 47.62
C ALA A 74 21.26 42.05 46.34
N VAL A 75 21.54 43.32 46.23
CA VAL A 75 21.23 44.17 45.04
C VAL A 75 22.26 43.99 43.93
N GLU A 76 23.52 43.73 44.26
CA GLU A 76 24.61 43.60 43.26
C GLU A 76 24.69 42.15 42.70
N GLN A 77 24.40 41.14 43.48
CA GLN A 77 24.25 39.76 43.05
C GLN A 77 23.06 39.56 42.14
N ASP A 78 21.91 40.20 42.43
CA ASP A 78 20.71 40.12 41.64
C ASP A 78 20.92 40.86 40.28
N ALA A 79 21.71 41.91 40.23
CA ALA A 79 22.06 42.63 38.97
C ALA A 79 23.03 41.81 38.10
N ALA A 80 24.00 41.12 38.70
CA ALA A 80 24.95 40.27 38.00
C ALA A 80 24.27 39.02 37.39
N GLN A 81 23.37 38.42 38.13
CA GLN A 81 22.59 37.26 37.67
C GLN A 81 21.63 37.61 36.52
N ARG A 82 20.98 38.81 36.59
CA ARG A 82 20.16 39.32 35.49
C ARG A 82 20.98 39.60 34.21
N VAL A 83 22.18 40.17 34.34
CA VAL A 83 23.07 40.40 33.21
C VAL A 83 23.56 39.08 32.58
N GLU A 84 23.84 38.05 33.39
CA GLU A 84 24.19 36.74 32.88
C GLU A 84 23.06 36.07 32.13
N GLN A 85 21.84 36.08 32.68
CA GLN A 85 20.66 35.56 32.01
C GLN A 85 20.41 36.30 30.70
N ALA A 86 20.48 37.61 30.69
CA ALA A 86 20.34 38.43 29.49
C ALA A 86 21.44 38.10 28.44
N TYR A 87 22.65 37.79 28.88
CA TYR A 87 23.73 37.38 27.99
C TYR A 87 23.50 36.00 27.34
N LEU A 88 22.95 35.05 28.07
CA LEU A 88 22.58 33.71 27.58
C LEU A 88 21.41 33.79 26.61
N GLU A 89 20.35 34.52 26.94
CA GLU A 89 19.22 34.73 26.03
C GLU A 89 19.61 35.49 24.76
N LEU A 90 20.43 36.52 24.87
CA LEU A 90 20.97 37.24 23.72
C LEU A 90 21.85 36.31 22.87
N GLY A 91 22.58 35.39 23.49
CA GLY A 91 23.35 34.37 22.81
C GLY A 91 22.46 33.44 21.97
N ARG A 92 21.33 33.00 22.52
CA ARG A 92 20.33 32.18 21.80
C ARG A 92 19.71 32.93 20.64
N ILE A 93 19.23 34.18 20.88
CA ILE A 93 18.63 35.01 19.84
C ILE A 93 19.65 35.33 18.73
N SER A 94 20.88 35.76 19.11
CA SER A 94 21.92 36.09 18.12
C SER A 94 22.34 34.84 17.31
N GLY A 95 22.35 33.65 17.89
CA GLY A 95 22.62 32.39 17.21
C GLY A 95 21.51 32.01 16.23
N ALA A 96 20.25 32.21 16.61
CA ALA A 96 19.09 31.98 15.74
C ALA A 96 19.05 32.99 14.58
N VAL A 97 19.29 34.28 14.85
CA VAL A 97 19.34 35.35 13.83
C VAL A 97 20.54 35.20 12.89
N ARG A 98 21.68 34.68 13.36
CA ARG A 98 22.88 34.42 12.54
C ARG A 98 22.72 33.24 11.59
N ARG A 99 21.97 32.21 11.97
CA ARG A 99 21.63 31.11 11.05
C ARG A 99 20.80 31.58 9.87
N GLY A 100 20.25 32.79 9.95
CA GLY A 100 19.47 33.38 8.88
C GLY A 100 18.07 32.75 8.77
N VAL A 101 17.32 33.31 7.86
CA VAL A 101 16.06 32.74 7.39
C VAL A 101 16.43 31.93 6.16
N ASP A 102 16.05 30.66 6.14
CA ASP A 102 16.23 29.79 4.97
C ASP A 102 15.28 30.27 3.85
N THR A 103 15.76 31.26 3.11
CA THR A 103 15.05 31.92 1.99
C THR A 103 15.83 31.84 0.71
N GLU A 104 16.94 31.09 0.69
CA GLU A 104 17.85 31.07 -0.44
C GLU A 104 17.18 30.39 -1.64
N ASP A 105 16.59 29.21 -1.44
CA ASP A 105 15.82 28.48 -2.44
C ASP A 105 14.62 29.31 -2.96
N LEU A 106 13.92 29.99 -2.04
CA LEU A 106 12.77 30.84 -2.39
C LEU A 106 13.19 32.07 -3.20
N ALA A 107 14.31 32.70 -2.84
CA ALA A 107 14.82 33.86 -3.54
C ALA A 107 15.31 33.51 -4.96
N GLU A 108 15.80 32.29 -5.17
CA GLU A 108 16.23 31.77 -6.47
C GLU A 108 15.02 31.35 -7.34
N GLU A 109 13.99 30.73 -6.78
CA GLU A 109 12.85 30.24 -7.55
C GLU A 109 11.79 31.31 -7.83
N LEU A 110 11.59 32.29 -6.94
CA LEU A 110 10.55 33.32 -7.08
C LEU A 110 10.62 34.10 -8.39
N PRO A 111 11.80 34.53 -8.90
CA PRO A 111 11.91 35.21 -10.21
C PRO A 111 11.43 34.34 -11.37
N ASN A 112 11.60 33.02 -11.28
CA ASN A 112 11.12 32.08 -12.30
C ASN A 112 9.59 32.00 -12.29
N VAL A 113 8.97 31.98 -11.11
CA VAL A 113 7.51 32.01 -10.98
C VAL A 113 6.93 33.32 -11.51
N GLU A 114 7.55 34.48 -11.17
CA GLU A 114 7.16 35.79 -11.70
C GLU A 114 7.22 35.83 -13.24
N ALA A 115 8.31 35.33 -13.81
CA ALA A 115 8.50 35.27 -15.26
C ALA A 115 7.47 34.37 -15.95
N ASN A 116 7.12 33.25 -15.31
CA ASN A 116 6.11 32.32 -15.83
C ASN A 116 4.70 32.91 -15.75
N LEU A 117 4.33 33.57 -14.63
CA LEU A 117 3.04 34.29 -14.51
C LEU A 117 2.93 35.38 -15.57
N LYS A 118 4.01 36.17 -15.78
CA LYS A 118 4.06 37.16 -16.83
C LYS A 118 3.88 36.56 -18.23
N THR A 119 4.52 35.41 -18.48
CA THR A 119 4.39 34.69 -19.76
C THR A 119 2.97 34.17 -19.97
N ILE A 120 2.31 33.63 -18.95
CA ILE A 120 0.90 33.20 -19.02
C ILE A 120 -0.02 34.39 -19.29
N ARG A 121 0.17 35.52 -18.59
CA ARG A 121 -0.60 36.75 -18.82
C ARG A 121 -0.45 37.25 -20.25
N GLN A 122 0.77 37.31 -20.77
CA GLN A 122 1.02 37.72 -22.16
C GLN A 122 0.32 36.80 -23.15
N ASN A 123 0.37 35.48 -22.94
CA ASN A 123 -0.34 34.55 -23.82
C ASN A 123 -1.85 34.78 -23.76
N LEU A 124 -2.45 34.95 -22.60
CA LEU A 124 -3.90 35.14 -22.47
C LEU A 124 -4.38 36.44 -23.10
N THR A 125 -3.58 37.52 -23.00
CA THR A 125 -3.97 38.85 -23.50
C THR A 125 -3.60 39.07 -24.97
N GLN A 126 -2.34 38.81 -25.36
CA GLN A 126 -1.84 39.11 -26.69
C GLN A 126 -2.13 38.05 -27.74
N TYR A 127 -2.14 36.76 -27.30
CA TYR A 127 -2.30 35.63 -28.21
C TYR A 127 -3.65 34.92 -28.07
N SER A 128 -4.65 35.59 -27.49
CA SER A 128 -5.99 35.03 -27.21
C SER A 128 -6.68 34.43 -28.44
N SER A 129 -6.42 34.93 -29.63
CA SER A 129 -6.98 34.44 -30.90
C SER A 129 -6.32 33.14 -31.39
N VAL A 130 -5.09 32.88 -30.96
CA VAL A 130 -4.27 31.73 -31.41
C VAL A 130 -4.22 30.60 -30.38
N ILE A 131 -4.63 30.86 -29.14
CA ILE A 131 -4.64 29.87 -28.08
C ILE A 131 -5.68 28.79 -28.35
N ASN A 132 -5.23 27.53 -28.26
CA ASN A 132 -6.12 26.38 -28.34
C ASN A 132 -6.50 25.87 -26.92
N LEU A 133 -7.53 25.05 -26.84
CA LEU A 133 -8.02 24.48 -25.57
C LEU A 133 -6.94 23.71 -24.79
N LYS A 134 -6.02 23.01 -25.49
CA LYS A 134 -4.92 22.27 -24.87
C LYS A 134 -3.92 23.22 -24.15
N GLN A 135 -3.70 24.41 -24.71
CA GLN A 135 -2.81 25.43 -24.11
C GLN A 135 -3.46 26.07 -22.89
N VAL A 136 -4.74 26.41 -22.97
CA VAL A 136 -5.52 26.94 -21.84
C VAL A 136 -5.51 25.95 -20.67
N HIS A 137 -5.58 24.67 -21.00
CA HIS A 137 -5.47 23.60 -20.00
C HIS A 137 -4.09 23.51 -19.37
N LEU A 138 -3.01 23.65 -20.15
CA LEU A 138 -1.65 23.77 -19.63
C LEU A 138 -1.53 24.93 -18.65
N PHE A 139 -2.05 26.11 -18.99
CA PHE A 139 -2.03 27.28 -18.09
C PHE A 139 -2.77 27.00 -16.79
N GLN A 140 -3.92 26.34 -16.85
CA GLN A 140 -4.67 25.95 -15.64
C GLN A 140 -3.82 25.06 -14.72
N VAL A 141 -3.16 24.04 -15.27
CA VAL A 141 -2.31 23.12 -14.49
C VAL A 141 -1.15 23.87 -13.85
N LEU A 142 -0.43 24.67 -14.64
CA LEU A 142 0.71 25.43 -14.15
C LEU A 142 0.33 26.46 -13.09
N LEU A 143 -0.79 27.18 -13.28
CA LEU A 143 -1.30 28.13 -12.29
C LEU A 143 -1.70 27.45 -10.99
N THR A 144 -2.32 26.27 -11.06
CA THR A 144 -2.68 25.49 -9.87
C THR A 144 -1.44 25.04 -9.09
N ASP A 145 -0.41 24.61 -9.79
CA ASP A 145 0.87 24.20 -9.21
C ASP A 145 1.61 25.41 -8.58
N MET A 146 1.76 26.50 -9.33
CA MET A 146 2.35 27.74 -8.82
C MET A 146 1.58 28.29 -7.61
N GLN A 147 0.26 28.24 -7.62
CA GLN A 147 -0.58 28.67 -6.51
C GLN A 147 -0.34 27.83 -5.26
N GLY A 148 -0.21 26.51 -5.43
CA GLY A 148 0.16 25.59 -4.34
C GLY A 148 1.52 25.95 -3.74
N GLN A 149 2.52 26.18 -4.59
CA GLN A 149 3.87 26.55 -4.18
C GLN A 149 3.91 27.91 -3.48
N LEU A 150 3.27 28.93 -4.09
CA LEU A 150 3.15 30.27 -3.49
C LEU A 150 2.40 30.25 -2.17
N GLY A 151 1.39 29.40 -2.01
CA GLY A 151 0.65 29.17 -0.77
C GLY A 151 1.53 28.61 0.34
N THR A 152 2.38 27.63 0.03
CA THR A 152 3.34 27.08 0.99
C THR A 152 4.39 28.11 1.39
N TRP A 153 4.94 28.88 0.44
CA TRP A 153 5.89 29.95 0.71
C TRP A 153 5.29 31.06 1.56
N ARG A 154 4.04 31.46 1.28
CA ARG A 154 3.31 32.46 2.07
C ARG A 154 3.14 32.05 3.53
N THR A 155 2.79 30.78 3.78
CA THR A 155 2.63 30.26 5.14
C THR A 155 3.96 30.15 5.87
N ALA A 156 5.01 29.71 5.18
CA ALA A 156 6.36 29.63 5.72
C ALA A 156 6.89 31.03 6.11
N LEU A 157 6.82 31.99 5.18
CA LEU A 157 7.23 33.38 5.44
C LEU A 157 6.41 34.05 6.55
N ALA A 158 5.10 33.78 6.64
CA ALA A 158 4.26 34.28 7.72
C ALA A 158 4.69 33.73 9.08
N THR A 159 5.03 32.45 9.14
CA THR A 159 5.52 31.79 10.37
C THR A 159 6.88 32.36 10.78
N GLN A 160 7.79 32.53 9.83
CA GLN A 160 9.10 33.15 10.07
C GLN A 160 8.97 34.61 10.50
N GLY A 161 8.08 35.38 9.85
CA GLY A 161 7.78 36.78 10.25
C GLY A 161 7.31 36.87 11.70
N LYS A 162 6.39 35.99 12.12
CA LYS A 162 5.94 35.93 13.53
C LYS A 162 7.08 35.58 14.49
N GLN A 163 7.98 34.68 14.11
CA GLN A 163 9.14 34.34 14.93
C GLN A 163 10.11 35.52 15.07
N LEU A 164 10.41 36.23 13.98
CA LEU A 164 11.26 37.41 14.02
C LEU A 164 10.65 38.53 14.86
N THR A 165 9.34 38.74 14.77
CA THR A 165 8.61 39.74 15.62
C THR A 165 8.69 39.35 17.09
N ARG A 166 8.54 38.05 17.43
CA ARG A 166 8.72 37.58 18.82
C ARG A 166 10.14 37.80 19.33
N MET A 167 11.16 37.50 18.49
CA MET A 167 12.56 37.73 18.84
C MET A 167 12.85 39.26 19.04
N GLN A 168 12.23 40.12 18.24
CA GLN A 168 12.29 41.56 18.39
C GLN A 168 11.71 42.01 19.77
N ALA A 169 10.51 41.53 20.09
CA ALA A 169 9.89 41.85 21.37
C ALA A 169 10.73 41.34 22.56
N GLN A 170 11.37 40.20 22.46
CA GLN A 170 12.29 39.64 23.45
C GLN A 170 13.56 40.53 23.58
N LEU A 171 14.16 40.97 22.46
CA LEU A 171 15.31 41.87 22.45
C LEU A 171 14.98 43.23 23.09
N ASP A 172 13.79 43.78 22.80
CA ASP A 172 13.34 45.05 23.35
C ASP A 172 13.02 44.92 24.83
N SER A 173 12.52 43.78 25.29
CA SER A 173 12.29 43.54 26.74
C SER A 173 13.61 43.40 27.51
N LEU A 174 14.59 42.68 26.96
CA LEU A 174 15.92 42.55 27.51
C LEU A 174 16.63 43.90 27.62
N GLY A 175 16.45 44.80 26.61
CA GLY A 175 16.99 46.16 26.63
C GLY A 175 16.40 46.99 27.76
N ARG A 176 15.10 46.93 28.01
CA ARG A 176 14.41 47.67 29.07
C ARG A 176 14.78 47.19 30.48
N HIS A 177 14.99 45.91 30.69
CA HIS A 177 15.23 45.34 32.02
C HIS A 177 16.73 45.33 32.41
N ALA A 178 17.66 45.25 31.43
CA ALA A 178 19.09 45.14 31.71
C ALA A 178 19.86 46.49 31.74
N ILE A 179 19.25 47.61 31.26
CA ILE A 179 19.97 48.87 31.00
C ILE A 179 19.40 50.08 31.74
N THR A 180 18.76 49.89 32.89
CA THR A 180 18.15 50.98 33.67
C THR A 180 19.14 51.88 34.41
N ARG A 181 20.46 51.65 34.38
CA ARG A 181 21.50 52.54 34.91
C ARG A 181 22.61 52.74 33.88
N GLN A 182 23.05 54.02 33.71
CA GLN A 182 24.25 54.35 32.94
C GLN A 182 25.46 53.55 33.49
N PRO A 183 26.16 52.84 32.61
CA PRO A 183 27.27 51.99 33.05
C PRO A 183 28.50 52.84 33.39
N ASP A 184 28.86 52.84 34.66
CA ASP A 184 30.15 53.31 35.04
C ASP A 184 31.22 52.37 34.47
N THR A 185 31.93 52.81 33.45
CA THR A 185 32.87 52.00 32.68
C THR A 185 34.10 51.54 33.46
N THR A 186 34.22 51.95 34.67
CA THR A 186 35.35 51.57 35.57
C THR A 186 35.17 50.28 36.27
N THR A 187 33.93 49.79 36.45
CA THR A 187 33.63 48.52 37.17
C THR A 187 33.61 47.32 36.21
N ALA A 188 33.89 46.14 36.73
CA ALA A 188 33.81 44.92 35.92
C ALA A 188 32.39 44.66 35.32
N LEU A 189 31.36 45.04 36.08
CA LEU A 189 29.95 45.01 35.68
C LEU A 189 29.65 45.98 34.55
N GLY A 190 30.23 47.17 34.56
CA GLY A 190 30.08 48.19 33.49
C GLY A 190 30.71 47.73 32.16
N ARG A 191 31.82 46.97 32.19
CA ARG A 191 32.44 46.40 31.00
C ARG A 191 31.61 45.27 30.40
N THR A 192 30.95 44.47 31.22
CA THR A 192 30.05 43.38 30.73
C THR A 192 28.76 43.97 30.17
N THR A 193 28.15 44.96 30.79
CA THR A 193 26.98 45.67 30.24
C THR A 193 27.24 46.37 28.93
N ALA A 194 28.40 47.02 28.75
CA ALA A 194 28.83 47.60 27.49
C ALA A 194 29.04 46.56 26.36
N ARG A 195 29.52 45.35 26.74
CA ARG A 195 29.64 44.25 25.76
C ARG A 195 28.23 43.71 25.39
N LEU A 196 27.33 43.62 26.34
CA LEU A 196 25.94 43.20 26.13
C LEU A 196 25.22 44.20 25.20
N GLN A 197 25.35 45.50 25.40
CA GLN A 197 24.79 46.54 24.53
C GLN A 197 25.29 46.43 23.10
N ARG A 198 26.60 46.26 22.91
CA ARG A 198 27.18 46.06 21.57
C ARG A 198 26.66 44.80 20.87
N LYS A 199 26.52 43.68 21.59
CA LYS A 199 25.92 42.46 21.07
C LYS A 199 24.43 42.63 20.76
N GLN A 200 23.66 43.31 21.65
CA GLN A 200 22.26 43.61 21.40
C GLN A 200 22.07 44.48 20.16
N HIS A 201 22.85 45.57 20.03
CA HIS A 201 22.80 46.43 18.84
C HIS A 201 23.10 45.63 17.55
N ARG A 202 24.11 44.77 17.55
CA ARG A 202 24.42 43.89 16.40
C ARG A 202 23.27 42.94 16.11
N ALA A 203 22.68 42.32 17.12
CA ALA A 203 21.55 41.42 16.96
C ALA A 203 20.32 42.14 16.40
N THR A 204 20.02 43.37 16.89
CA THR A 204 18.94 44.22 16.38
C THR A 204 19.14 44.58 14.92
N LEU A 205 20.38 44.97 14.50
CA LEU A 205 20.69 45.31 13.11
C LEU A 205 20.49 44.08 12.18
N LEU A 206 20.96 42.91 12.59
CA LEU A 206 20.77 41.66 11.82
C LEU A 206 19.29 41.26 11.76
N LEU A 207 18.58 41.37 12.89
CA LEU A 207 17.14 41.05 12.97
C LEU A 207 16.34 41.99 12.06
N THR A 208 16.59 43.31 12.10
CA THR A 208 15.92 44.27 11.23
C THR A 208 16.21 44.02 9.75
N ARG A 209 17.43 43.59 9.42
CA ARG A 209 17.78 43.18 8.05
C ARG A 209 17.02 41.97 7.61
N ASN A 210 16.99 40.91 8.43
CA ASN A 210 16.24 39.67 8.15
C ASN A 210 14.74 39.95 8.03
N GLN A 211 14.21 40.80 8.92
CA GLN A 211 12.80 41.21 8.91
C GLN A 211 12.42 41.95 7.63
N ARG A 212 13.29 42.89 7.17
CA ARG A 212 13.10 43.58 5.89
C ARG A 212 13.10 42.59 4.70
N THR A 213 14.04 41.64 4.68
CA THR A 213 14.12 40.63 3.63
C THR A 213 12.85 39.76 3.62
N VAL A 214 12.42 39.25 4.79
CA VAL A 214 11.19 38.45 4.90
C VAL A 214 9.97 39.24 4.47
N THR A 215 9.85 40.52 4.88
CA THR A 215 8.72 41.37 4.49
C THR A 215 8.72 41.62 2.97
N GLN A 216 9.86 41.91 2.38
CA GLN A 216 9.98 42.11 0.93
C GLN A 216 9.58 40.84 0.16
N LEU A 217 10.09 39.65 0.57
CA LEU A 217 9.69 38.38 -0.02
C LEU A 217 8.21 38.09 0.17
N GLN A 218 7.69 38.37 1.36
CA GLN A 218 6.27 38.19 1.68
C GLN A 218 5.36 39.03 0.78
N THR A 219 5.73 40.30 0.53
CA THR A 219 5.00 41.17 -0.40
C THR A 219 5.05 40.60 -1.82
N ARG A 220 6.24 40.26 -2.34
CA ARG A 220 6.39 39.69 -3.68
C ARG A 220 5.62 38.38 -3.85
N VAL A 221 5.71 37.47 -2.87
CA VAL A 221 4.97 36.18 -2.91
C VAL A 221 3.46 36.43 -2.86
N SER A 222 2.99 37.40 -2.05
CA SER A 222 1.57 37.74 -1.99
C SER A 222 1.06 38.35 -3.30
N ASP A 223 1.84 39.21 -3.91
CA ASP A 223 1.51 39.81 -5.22
C ASP A 223 1.44 38.71 -6.30
N CYS A 224 2.42 37.80 -6.35
CA CYS A 224 2.39 36.67 -7.27
C CYS A 224 1.19 35.74 -7.02
N TYR A 225 0.83 35.52 -5.75
CA TYR A 225 -0.32 34.70 -5.40
C TYR A 225 -1.64 35.31 -5.88
N ILE A 226 -1.82 36.64 -5.70
CA ILE A 226 -2.98 37.37 -6.21
C ILE A 226 -3.02 37.31 -7.74
N GLN A 227 -1.89 37.58 -8.40
CA GLN A 227 -1.79 37.47 -9.87
C GLN A 227 -2.12 36.06 -10.37
N ALA A 228 -1.69 35.01 -9.65
CA ALA A 228 -2.01 33.64 -10.02
C ALA A 228 -3.53 33.36 -9.89
N LEU A 229 -4.20 33.93 -8.88
CA LEU A 229 -5.65 33.82 -8.73
C LEU A 229 -6.40 34.53 -9.88
N GLU A 230 -6.02 35.76 -10.19
CA GLU A 230 -6.62 36.53 -11.29
C GLU A 230 -6.50 35.78 -12.61
N LEU A 231 -5.29 35.31 -12.94
CA LEU A 231 -5.04 34.53 -14.15
C LEU A 231 -5.81 33.20 -14.15
N GLN A 232 -5.98 32.57 -13.01
CA GLN A 232 -6.77 31.34 -12.89
C GLN A 232 -8.25 31.59 -13.21
N ASP A 233 -8.81 32.70 -12.76
CA ASP A 233 -10.18 33.08 -13.09
C ASP A 233 -10.32 33.44 -14.57
N GLU A 234 -9.35 34.12 -15.15
CA GLU A 234 -9.36 34.43 -16.59
C GLU A 234 -9.24 33.14 -17.45
N VAL A 235 -8.36 32.20 -17.06
CA VAL A 235 -8.27 30.89 -17.70
C VAL A 235 -9.59 30.11 -17.57
N ARG A 236 -10.24 30.14 -16.41
CA ARG A 236 -11.55 29.51 -16.21
C ARG A 236 -12.62 30.08 -17.13
N GLU A 237 -12.64 31.41 -17.25
CA GLU A 237 -13.59 32.09 -18.14
C GLU A 237 -13.29 31.77 -19.62
N GLN A 238 -12.04 31.76 -20.03
CA GLN A 238 -11.65 31.32 -21.37
C GLN A 238 -12.11 29.86 -21.65
N MET A 239 -11.91 28.94 -20.68
CA MET A 239 -12.41 27.58 -20.81
C MET A 239 -13.92 27.49 -20.97
N ARG A 240 -14.68 28.30 -20.19
CA ARG A 240 -16.15 28.38 -20.33
C ARG A 240 -16.56 28.88 -21.71
N ARG A 241 -15.86 29.89 -22.24
CA ARG A 241 -16.11 30.44 -23.60
C ARG A 241 -15.80 29.38 -24.67
N PHE A 242 -14.69 28.64 -24.53
CA PHE A 242 -14.38 27.52 -25.42
C PHE A 242 -15.46 26.44 -25.37
N ASN A 243 -15.91 26.04 -24.20
CA ASN A 243 -16.94 25.02 -24.05
C ASN A 243 -18.29 25.44 -24.68
N ARG A 244 -18.70 26.70 -24.50
CA ARG A 244 -19.91 27.22 -25.16
C ARG A 244 -19.77 27.25 -26.70
N ARG A 245 -18.65 27.80 -27.17
CA ARG A 245 -18.37 27.91 -28.62
C ARG A 245 -18.10 26.55 -29.28
N THR A 246 -17.79 25.51 -28.52
CA THR A 246 -17.53 24.16 -29.05
C THR A 246 -18.75 23.61 -29.79
N PHE A 247 -19.97 23.91 -29.32
CA PHE A 247 -21.23 23.46 -29.93
C PHE A 247 -21.79 24.45 -30.95
N GLU A 248 -21.33 25.69 -30.96
CA GLU A 248 -21.74 26.69 -31.92
C GLU A 248 -20.97 26.53 -33.24
N PRO A 249 -21.59 26.83 -34.41
CA PRO A 249 -20.86 26.87 -35.66
C PRO A 249 -19.90 28.08 -35.67
N ALA A 250 -18.62 27.81 -35.32
CA ALA A 250 -17.61 28.87 -35.29
C ALA A 250 -17.14 29.33 -36.68
N ASN A 251 -17.44 28.55 -37.70
CA ASN A 251 -17.06 28.82 -39.07
C ASN A 251 -18.27 28.63 -40.02
N GLU A 252 -18.27 29.28 -41.16
CA GLU A 252 -19.21 29.00 -42.22
C GLU A 252 -19.13 27.53 -42.69
N PRO A 253 -20.24 26.96 -43.19
CA PRO A 253 -20.21 25.64 -43.78
C PRO A 253 -19.11 25.55 -44.85
N LEU A 254 -18.44 24.38 -44.97
CA LEU A 254 -17.25 24.22 -45.81
C LEU A 254 -17.49 24.58 -47.27
N TRP A 255 -18.72 24.41 -47.80
CA TRP A 255 -19.10 24.74 -49.17
C TRP A 255 -19.30 26.24 -49.39
N ARG A 256 -19.32 27.09 -48.37
CA ARG A 256 -19.40 28.55 -48.46
C ARG A 256 -18.09 29.25 -48.03
N ALA A 257 -17.09 28.48 -47.57
CA ALA A 257 -15.86 29.05 -47.07
C ALA A 257 -15.06 29.75 -48.19
N THR A 258 -14.84 31.04 -48.01
CA THR A 258 -14.00 31.85 -48.89
C THR A 258 -12.51 31.75 -48.49
N ALA A 259 -11.60 32.02 -49.42
CA ALA A 259 -10.17 32.04 -49.18
C ALA A 259 -9.84 33.16 -48.16
N VAL A 260 -8.98 32.87 -47.20
CA VAL A 260 -8.47 33.84 -46.21
C VAL A 260 -7.36 34.67 -46.85
N ASP A 261 -7.35 36.00 -46.61
CA ASP A 261 -6.33 36.90 -47.08
C ASP A 261 -4.92 36.46 -46.71
N ALA A 262 -3.99 36.43 -47.64
CA ALA A 262 -2.61 35.97 -47.48
C ALA A 262 -1.86 36.73 -46.36
N ASP A 263 -2.15 38.04 -46.21
CA ASP A 263 -1.56 38.89 -45.19
C ASP A 263 -2.00 38.49 -43.76
N ARG A 264 -3.24 38.05 -43.57
CA ARG A 264 -3.75 37.52 -42.28
C ARG A 264 -3.07 36.20 -41.96
N GLN A 265 -2.83 35.35 -42.98
CA GLN A 265 -2.12 34.08 -42.76
C GLN A 265 -0.67 34.28 -42.33
N ALA A 266 0.04 35.26 -42.94
CA ALA A 266 1.41 35.58 -42.59
C ALA A 266 1.53 36.15 -41.14
N ALA A 267 0.63 37.07 -40.76
CA ALA A 267 0.57 37.61 -39.40
C ALA A 267 0.25 36.53 -38.36
N ALA A 268 -0.68 35.62 -38.65
CA ALA A 268 -0.99 34.52 -37.78
C ALA A 268 0.20 33.53 -37.63
N GLY A 269 0.96 33.29 -38.69
CA GLY A 269 2.15 32.45 -38.64
C GLY A 269 3.25 33.00 -37.69
N GLN A 270 3.42 34.33 -37.63
CA GLN A 270 4.36 34.97 -36.67
C GLN A 270 3.85 34.82 -35.24
N LEU A 271 2.57 35.07 -34.96
CA LEU A 271 1.98 34.90 -33.62
C LEU A 271 2.07 33.44 -33.13
N VAL A 272 1.94 32.47 -34.05
CA VAL A 272 2.14 31.06 -33.71
C VAL A 272 3.59 30.78 -33.29
N ARG A 273 4.58 31.29 -34.00
CA ARG A 273 6.02 31.13 -33.65
C ARG A 273 6.35 31.73 -32.29
N GLU A 274 5.84 32.91 -32.00
CA GLU A 274 6.06 33.59 -30.71
C GLU A 274 5.36 32.84 -29.57
N SER A 275 4.15 32.36 -29.80
CA SER A 275 3.44 31.49 -28.83
C SER A 275 4.21 30.20 -28.55
N TYR A 276 4.80 29.57 -29.56
CA TYR A 276 5.62 28.35 -29.37
C TYR A 276 6.90 28.59 -28.55
N THR A 277 7.57 29.73 -28.73
CA THR A 277 8.76 30.07 -27.94
C THR A 277 8.42 30.32 -26.46
N SER A 278 7.28 30.94 -26.20
CA SER A 278 6.80 31.15 -24.82
C SER A 278 6.40 29.83 -24.14
N GLN A 279 5.78 28.91 -24.88
CA GLN A 279 5.42 27.59 -24.38
C GLN A 279 6.62 26.73 -24.01
N ARG A 280 7.75 26.86 -24.74
CA ARG A 280 8.99 26.13 -24.41
C ARG A 280 9.50 26.44 -23.01
N ARG A 281 9.34 27.68 -22.52
CA ARG A 281 9.70 28.08 -21.17
C ARG A 281 8.79 27.41 -20.15
N LEU A 282 7.49 27.40 -20.37
CA LEU A 282 6.51 26.80 -19.49
C LEU A 282 6.64 25.27 -19.42
N LEU A 283 6.95 24.62 -20.54
CA LEU A 283 7.26 23.18 -20.56
C LEU A 283 8.54 22.87 -19.78
N ARG A 284 9.59 23.68 -19.91
CA ARG A 284 10.80 23.47 -19.12
C ARG A 284 10.55 23.58 -17.62
N TYR A 285 9.74 24.54 -17.19
CA TYR A 285 9.31 24.66 -15.80
C TYR A 285 8.53 23.43 -15.35
N TYR A 286 7.56 22.96 -16.14
CA TYR A 286 6.78 21.74 -15.83
C TYR A 286 7.68 20.52 -15.65
N PHE A 287 8.65 20.31 -16.54
CA PHE A 287 9.59 19.17 -16.42
C PHE A 287 10.51 19.29 -15.21
N GLY A 288 10.89 20.51 -14.85
CA GLY A 288 11.71 20.75 -13.65
C GLY A 288 10.98 20.35 -12.36
N GLN A 289 9.70 20.66 -12.26
CA GLN A 289 8.89 20.34 -11.08
C GLN A 289 8.48 18.86 -11.02
N ASN A 290 8.28 18.21 -12.17
CA ASN A 290 7.71 16.86 -12.26
C ASN A 290 8.72 15.80 -12.72
N TRP A 291 10.03 16.01 -12.47
CA TRP A 291 11.10 15.09 -12.87
C TRP A 291 10.94 13.67 -12.30
N TYR A 292 10.28 13.53 -11.14
CA TYR A 292 10.06 12.26 -10.46
C TYR A 292 9.19 11.30 -11.28
N PHE A 293 8.29 11.77 -12.14
CA PHE A 293 7.53 10.89 -13.05
C PHE A 293 8.46 10.16 -14.04
N GLY A 294 9.45 10.87 -14.57
CA GLY A 294 10.48 10.27 -15.43
C GLY A 294 11.27 9.18 -14.70
N VAL A 295 11.61 9.41 -13.44
CA VAL A 295 12.31 8.40 -12.60
C VAL A 295 11.44 7.17 -12.39
N TRP A 296 10.16 7.31 -12.06
CA TRP A 296 9.26 6.17 -11.92
C TRP A 296 9.11 5.38 -13.23
N MET A 297 8.98 6.06 -14.36
CA MET A 297 8.93 5.42 -15.68
C MET A 297 10.21 4.62 -15.97
N LEU A 298 11.37 5.18 -15.63
CA LEU A 298 12.66 4.53 -15.79
C LEU A 298 12.78 3.30 -14.88
N LEU A 299 12.38 3.41 -13.63
CA LEU A 299 12.41 2.29 -12.66
C LEU A 299 11.52 1.14 -13.11
N ILE A 300 10.29 1.43 -13.56
CA ILE A 300 9.37 0.40 -14.08
C ILE A 300 9.94 -0.26 -15.32
N GLY A 301 10.49 0.55 -16.24
CA GLY A 301 11.14 0.04 -17.45
C GLY A 301 12.35 -0.85 -17.12
N ALA A 302 13.25 -0.37 -16.26
CA ALA A 302 14.42 -1.14 -15.84
C ALA A 302 14.01 -2.43 -15.10
N GLY A 303 13.01 -2.36 -14.24
CA GLY A 303 12.46 -3.53 -13.53
C GLY A 303 11.88 -4.56 -14.48
N PHE A 304 11.04 -4.15 -15.43
CA PHE A 304 10.48 -5.04 -16.45
C PHE A 304 11.56 -5.64 -17.36
N PHE A 305 12.50 -4.80 -17.82
CA PHE A 305 13.62 -5.26 -18.63
C PHE A 305 14.46 -6.32 -17.89
N ALA A 306 14.88 -6.00 -16.66
CA ALA A 306 15.71 -6.89 -15.84
C ALA A 306 14.97 -8.21 -15.54
N TRP A 307 13.68 -8.13 -15.23
CA TRP A 307 12.84 -9.30 -14.97
C TRP A 307 12.79 -10.24 -16.17
N VAL A 308 12.48 -9.73 -17.35
CA VAL A 308 12.40 -10.52 -18.58
C VAL A 308 13.76 -11.05 -18.99
N PHE A 309 14.79 -10.18 -19.01
CA PHE A 309 16.16 -10.55 -19.41
C PHE A 309 16.74 -11.65 -18.52
N ARG A 310 16.59 -11.54 -17.19
CA ARG A 310 17.02 -12.55 -16.23
C ARG A 310 16.31 -13.89 -16.43
N ASN A 311 15.01 -13.88 -16.70
CA ASN A 311 14.25 -15.09 -16.93
C ASN A 311 14.64 -15.78 -18.24
N PHE A 312 14.83 -15.04 -19.33
CA PHE A 312 15.32 -15.61 -20.59
C PHE A 312 16.70 -16.22 -20.46
N ARG A 313 17.64 -15.54 -19.80
CA ARG A 313 18.99 -16.06 -19.59
C ARG A 313 18.98 -17.40 -18.85
N GLN A 314 18.17 -17.50 -17.80
CA GLN A 314 18.09 -18.73 -17.01
C GLN A 314 17.35 -19.87 -17.71
N VAL A 315 16.43 -19.58 -18.61
CA VAL A 315 15.72 -20.58 -19.40
C VAL A 315 16.55 -21.06 -20.58
N ASN A 316 17.35 -20.20 -21.23
CA ASN A 316 18.23 -20.57 -22.32
C ASN A 316 19.35 -21.53 -21.88
N ASP A 317 19.75 -21.48 -20.61
CA ASP A 317 20.75 -22.37 -20.04
C ASP A 317 20.18 -23.80 -19.77
N ALA A 318 18.86 -24.01 -19.88
CA ALA A 318 18.20 -25.26 -19.64
C ALA A 318 17.86 -25.96 -20.96
N THR A 319 18.40 -27.16 -21.17
CA THR A 319 18.26 -27.97 -22.40
C THR A 319 16.84 -28.51 -22.70
N ALA A 320 15.90 -28.34 -21.75
CA ALA A 320 14.53 -28.84 -21.83
C ALA A 320 13.50 -27.77 -22.20
N PHE A 321 13.89 -26.72 -22.92
CA PHE A 321 12.99 -25.65 -23.31
C PHE A 321 12.02 -26.09 -24.39
N GLU A 322 10.75 -26.20 -24.03
CA GLU A 322 9.68 -26.35 -25.02
C GLU A 322 9.58 -25.04 -25.81
N LYS A 323 9.99 -25.05 -27.07
CA LYS A 323 10.03 -23.91 -27.99
C LYS A 323 8.61 -23.41 -28.31
N GLN A 324 7.88 -22.89 -27.31
CA GLN A 324 6.70 -22.11 -27.62
C GLN A 324 7.14 -20.74 -28.15
N PRO A 325 6.72 -20.37 -29.35
CA PRO A 325 7.15 -19.13 -29.96
C PRO A 325 6.49 -17.96 -29.22
N PHE A 326 7.24 -17.29 -28.34
CA PHE A 326 6.83 -15.99 -27.80
C PHE A 326 6.65 -15.01 -28.97
N ARG A 327 5.47 -14.43 -29.07
CA ARG A 327 5.13 -13.58 -30.22
C ARG A 327 5.65 -12.16 -30.05
N TYR A 328 5.55 -11.61 -28.84
CA TYR A 328 5.90 -10.23 -28.51
C TYR A 328 7.16 -10.14 -27.69
N LEU A 329 7.39 -11.10 -26.80
CA LEU A 329 8.54 -11.10 -25.91
C LEU A 329 9.79 -11.62 -26.58
N ARG A 330 10.95 -11.01 -26.29
CA ARG A 330 12.26 -11.37 -26.85
C ARG A 330 13.28 -11.46 -25.73
N PRO A 331 14.40 -12.18 -25.92
CA PRO A 331 15.48 -12.27 -24.94
C PRO A 331 16.03 -10.90 -24.53
N VAL A 332 16.13 -9.95 -25.49
CA VAL A 332 16.45 -8.54 -25.20
C VAL A 332 15.18 -7.71 -25.46
N PRO A 333 14.37 -7.43 -24.43
CA PRO A 333 13.01 -6.95 -24.59
C PRO A 333 12.92 -5.41 -24.70
N VAL A 334 13.84 -4.73 -25.42
CA VAL A 334 13.86 -3.25 -25.49
C VAL A 334 12.53 -2.68 -25.99
N ALA A 335 12.07 -3.14 -27.16
CA ALA A 335 10.81 -2.63 -27.74
C ALA A 335 9.59 -2.96 -26.85
N GLY A 336 9.54 -4.16 -26.26
CA GLY A 336 8.48 -4.54 -25.32
C GLY A 336 8.50 -3.69 -24.07
N THR A 337 9.66 -3.40 -23.51
CA THR A 337 9.83 -2.54 -22.33
C THR A 337 9.36 -1.11 -22.62
N LEU A 338 9.75 -0.54 -23.75
CA LEU A 338 9.31 0.79 -24.14
C LEU A 338 7.79 0.86 -24.35
N VAL A 339 7.18 -0.17 -24.96
CA VAL A 339 5.72 -0.26 -25.07
C VAL A 339 5.07 -0.33 -23.71
N VAL A 340 5.58 -1.12 -22.76
CA VAL A 340 5.05 -1.19 -21.39
C VAL A 340 5.12 0.17 -20.69
N VAL A 341 6.28 0.84 -20.76
CA VAL A 341 6.50 2.15 -20.12
C VAL A 341 5.58 3.21 -20.71
N PHE A 342 5.59 3.36 -22.05
CA PHE A 342 4.80 4.41 -22.70
C PHE A 342 3.30 4.15 -22.69
N SER A 343 2.85 2.89 -22.62
CA SER A 343 1.43 2.58 -22.42
C SER A 343 0.93 2.98 -21.03
N LEU A 344 1.79 2.96 -20.02
CA LEU A 344 1.45 3.35 -18.64
C LEU A 344 1.73 4.84 -18.36
N ALA A 345 2.56 5.49 -19.18
CA ALA A 345 2.98 6.87 -18.98
C ALA A 345 1.82 7.87 -18.75
N PRO A 346 0.67 7.82 -19.48
CA PRO A 346 -0.45 8.74 -19.28
C PRO A 346 -1.11 8.64 -17.90
N PHE A 347 -0.82 7.58 -17.14
CA PHE A 347 -1.44 7.34 -15.83
C PHE A 347 -0.59 7.79 -14.65
N PHE A 348 0.68 8.15 -14.89
CA PHE A 348 1.53 8.75 -13.86
C PHE A 348 1.19 10.20 -13.60
N ASP A 349 0.72 10.90 -14.62
CA ASP A 349 0.23 12.26 -14.52
C ASP A 349 -1.16 12.35 -15.17
N LEU A 350 -2.15 12.78 -14.39
CA LEU A 350 -3.54 12.89 -14.84
C LEU A 350 -3.81 14.20 -15.60
N THR A 351 -2.87 15.13 -15.53
CA THR A 351 -3.02 16.48 -16.08
C THR A 351 -1.77 16.95 -16.84
N PRO A 352 -1.20 16.10 -17.71
CA PRO A 352 0.03 16.44 -18.39
C PRO A 352 -0.20 17.52 -19.46
N PRO A 353 0.84 18.33 -19.79
CA PRO A 353 0.80 19.23 -20.92
C PRO A 353 0.57 18.48 -22.23
N ALA A 354 -0.18 19.08 -23.16
CA ALA A 354 -0.50 18.43 -24.42
C ALA A 354 0.75 18.06 -25.25
N ALA A 355 1.77 18.92 -25.26
CA ALA A 355 3.01 18.62 -25.97
C ALA A 355 3.77 17.41 -25.37
N TYR A 356 3.66 17.18 -24.08
CA TYR A 356 4.22 16.00 -23.42
C TYR A 356 3.45 14.72 -23.80
N THR A 357 2.13 14.78 -23.78
CA THR A 357 1.29 13.65 -24.23
C THR A 357 1.53 13.31 -25.69
N ASP A 358 1.61 14.31 -26.57
CA ASP A 358 1.83 14.11 -28.01
C ASP A 358 3.22 13.47 -28.24
N LEU A 359 4.26 13.85 -27.47
CA LEU A 359 5.58 13.23 -27.51
C LEU A 359 5.58 11.79 -27.03
N LEU A 360 4.93 11.52 -25.90
CA LEU A 360 4.82 10.15 -25.36
C LEU A 360 4.07 9.23 -26.34
N GLU A 361 3.00 9.74 -26.94
CA GLU A 361 2.24 9.00 -27.95
C GLU A 361 3.09 8.69 -29.19
N LEU A 362 3.89 9.66 -29.67
CA LEU A 362 4.80 9.44 -30.78
C LEU A 362 5.83 8.36 -30.43
N LEU A 363 6.44 8.41 -29.25
CA LEU A 363 7.40 7.40 -28.77
C LEU A 363 6.75 6.02 -28.62
N LEU A 364 5.51 5.99 -28.14
CA LEU A 364 4.70 4.79 -28.07
C LEU A 364 4.45 4.19 -29.45
N LEU A 365 4.02 5.01 -30.44
CA LEU A 365 3.77 4.60 -31.81
C LEU A 365 5.03 4.03 -32.48
N ILE A 366 6.18 4.67 -32.27
CA ILE A 366 7.46 4.18 -32.79
C ILE A 366 7.81 2.82 -32.17
N SER A 367 7.75 2.71 -30.84
CA SER A 367 8.08 1.49 -30.10
C SER A 367 7.11 0.34 -30.47
N LEU A 368 5.83 0.65 -30.60
CA LEU A 368 4.79 -0.30 -31.00
C LEU A 368 4.95 -0.72 -32.46
N SER A 369 5.32 0.18 -33.37
CA SER A 369 5.58 -0.14 -34.78
C SER A 369 6.76 -1.13 -34.93
N VAL A 370 7.82 -0.95 -34.15
CA VAL A 370 8.96 -1.89 -34.11
C VAL A 370 8.49 -3.25 -33.58
N LEU A 371 7.66 -3.30 -32.53
CA LEU A 371 7.14 -4.52 -31.95
C LEU A 371 6.20 -5.25 -32.90
N LEU A 372 5.23 -4.53 -33.48
CA LEU A 372 4.20 -5.07 -34.35
C LEU A 372 4.74 -5.48 -35.72
N GLY A 373 5.70 -4.74 -36.27
CA GLY A 373 6.35 -5.04 -37.56
C GLY A 373 7.00 -6.44 -37.59
N ARG A 374 7.44 -6.89 -36.42
CA ARG A 374 8.02 -8.24 -36.25
C ARG A 374 7.00 -9.32 -35.90
N SER A 375 5.83 -8.93 -35.40
CA SER A 375 4.85 -9.85 -34.79
C SER A 375 3.57 -10.01 -35.62
N TRP A 376 3.24 -9.04 -36.46
CA TRP A 376 1.98 -9.02 -37.20
C TRP A 376 2.16 -9.49 -38.66
N PRO A 377 1.11 -10.06 -39.27
CA PRO A 377 1.08 -10.31 -40.71
C PRO A 377 1.24 -8.99 -41.47
N ARG A 378 1.90 -9.06 -42.64
CA ARG A 378 2.24 -7.89 -43.45
C ARG A 378 1.03 -6.99 -43.77
N ARG A 379 -0.15 -7.56 -44.03
CA ARG A 379 -1.38 -6.80 -44.27
C ARG A 379 -1.88 -6.04 -43.05
N GLN A 380 -1.94 -6.69 -41.91
CA GLN A 380 -2.35 -6.00 -40.65
C GLN A 380 -1.37 -4.89 -40.25
N PHE A 381 -0.07 -5.12 -40.46
CA PHE A 381 0.95 -4.12 -40.21
C PHE A 381 0.84 -2.91 -41.14
N MET A 382 0.46 -3.08 -42.41
CA MET A 382 0.20 -1.97 -43.34
C MET A 382 -0.98 -1.09 -42.89
N TYR A 383 -2.06 -1.70 -42.38
CA TYR A 383 -3.16 -0.93 -41.78
C TYR A 383 -2.71 -0.14 -40.53
N TRP A 384 -1.85 -0.76 -39.71
CA TRP A 384 -1.26 -0.08 -38.56
C TRP A 384 -0.45 1.14 -39.00
N LEU A 385 0.42 1.02 -39.99
CA LEU A 385 1.18 2.14 -40.53
C LEU A 385 0.26 3.23 -41.09
N GLY A 386 -0.85 2.87 -41.70
CA GLY A 386 -1.89 3.83 -42.12
C GLY A 386 -2.47 4.60 -40.92
N ILE A 387 -2.74 3.93 -39.78
CA ILE A 387 -3.22 4.58 -38.56
C ILE A 387 -2.15 5.52 -37.98
N VAL A 388 -0.86 5.14 -38.00
CA VAL A 388 0.27 6.01 -37.60
C VAL A 388 0.34 7.23 -38.52
N GLY A 389 0.16 7.05 -39.82
CA GLY A 389 0.08 8.17 -40.79
C GLY A 389 -1.09 9.12 -40.50
N LEU A 390 -2.25 8.59 -40.10
CA LEU A 390 -3.38 9.42 -39.66
C LEU A 390 -3.03 10.23 -38.41
N PHE A 391 -2.33 9.64 -37.44
CA PHE A 391 -1.88 10.37 -36.25
C PHE A 391 -0.94 11.53 -36.62
N LEU A 392 0.04 11.29 -37.47
CA LEU A 392 0.97 12.33 -37.93
C LEU A 392 0.24 13.43 -38.72
N GLY A 393 -0.72 13.05 -39.61
CA GLY A 393 -1.56 14.01 -40.32
C GLY A 393 -2.43 14.84 -39.36
N LEU A 394 -2.97 14.21 -38.33
CA LEU A 394 -3.73 14.90 -37.29
C LEU A 394 -2.87 15.89 -36.53
N THR A 395 -1.68 15.48 -36.09
CA THR A 395 -0.73 16.35 -35.36
C THR A 395 -0.35 17.56 -36.21
N PHE A 396 -0.14 17.38 -37.50
CA PHE A 396 0.10 18.47 -38.44
C PHE A 396 -1.07 19.45 -38.51
N THR A 397 -2.32 18.95 -38.56
CA THR A 397 -3.51 19.81 -38.57
C THR A 397 -3.73 20.58 -37.27
N TYR A 398 -3.21 20.10 -36.16
CA TYR A 398 -3.24 20.82 -34.89
C TYR A 398 -2.12 21.89 -34.78
N ALA A 399 -0.98 21.67 -35.43
CA ALA A 399 0.13 22.63 -35.46
C ALA A 399 -0.25 23.92 -36.22
N THR A 400 -1.21 23.83 -37.17
CA THR A 400 -1.76 24.97 -37.93
C THR A 400 -3.00 25.51 -37.24
N ASN A 401 -2.90 26.70 -36.65
CA ASN A 401 -3.95 27.24 -35.75
C ASN A 401 -5.09 27.97 -36.49
N GLU A 402 -4.89 28.39 -37.75
CA GLU A 402 -5.96 29.08 -38.47
C GLU A 402 -6.83 28.13 -39.31
N PRO A 403 -8.15 28.23 -39.17
CA PRO A 403 -9.10 27.37 -39.90
C PRO A 403 -9.28 27.84 -41.33
N GLY A 404 -8.24 28.00 -42.11
CA GLY A 404 -8.36 28.27 -43.53
C GLY A 404 -9.09 27.12 -44.25
N PRO A 405 -9.77 27.38 -45.38
CA PRO A 405 -10.52 26.35 -46.08
C PRO A 405 -9.66 25.15 -46.50
N GLY A 406 -8.38 25.38 -46.85
CA GLY A 406 -7.44 24.31 -47.16
C GLY A 406 -7.23 23.32 -46.01
N LEU A 407 -7.08 23.81 -44.77
CA LEU A 407 -6.92 22.96 -43.60
C LEU A 407 -8.19 22.13 -43.35
N ARG A 408 -9.36 22.71 -43.52
CA ARG A 408 -10.65 22.04 -43.34
C ARG A 408 -10.86 20.93 -44.38
N TRP A 409 -10.48 21.16 -45.64
CA TRP A 409 -10.45 20.13 -46.66
C TRP A 409 -9.45 19.01 -46.37
N ALA A 410 -8.24 19.35 -45.87
CA ALA A 410 -7.25 18.36 -45.44
C ALA A 410 -7.78 17.49 -44.29
N MET A 411 -8.47 18.10 -43.31
CA MET A 411 -9.10 17.35 -42.21
C MET A 411 -10.26 16.46 -42.72
N LEU A 412 -11.06 16.92 -43.69
CA LEU A 412 -12.11 16.10 -44.30
C LEU A 412 -11.50 14.86 -44.97
N LEU A 413 -10.45 15.09 -45.77
CA LEU A 413 -9.72 14.01 -46.45
C LEU A 413 -9.14 12.99 -45.41
N LEU A 414 -8.54 13.50 -44.33
CA LEU A 414 -8.00 12.67 -43.26
C LEU A 414 -9.08 11.80 -42.60
N ASN A 415 -10.25 12.37 -42.31
CA ASN A 415 -11.39 11.65 -41.75
C ASN A 415 -11.97 10.60 -42.70
N VAL A 416 -12.06 10.89 -44.01
CA VAL A 416 -12.48 9.93 -45.01
C VAL A 416 -11.49 8.78 -45.16
N LEU A 417 -10.17 9.07 -45.17
CA LEU A 417 -9.14 8.05 -45.16
C LEU A 417 -9.18 7.20 -43.87
N ALA A 418 -9.45 7.81 -42.73
CA ALA A 418 -9.61 7.10 -41.45
C ALA A 418 -10.79 6.12 -41.51
N ILE A 419 -11.92 6.51 -42.05
CA ILE A 419 -13.07 5.63 -42.21
C ILE A 419 -12.71 4.45 -43.12
N GLY A 420 -12.09 4.71 -44.29
CA GLY A 420 -11.68 3.67 -45.23
C GLY A 420 -10.68 2.67 -44.61
N LEU A 421 -9.65 3.18 -43.90
CA LEU A 421 -8.68 2.38 -43.16
C LEU A 421 -9.33 1.58 -42.03
N GLY A 422 -10.28 2.17 -41.30
CA GLY A 422 -11.03 1.50 -40.26
C GLY A 422 -11.83 0.32 -40.73
N ILE A 423 -12.57 0.51 -41.84
CA ILE A 423 -13.36 -0.57 -42.50
C ILE A 423 -12.44 -1.70 -42.98
N GLY A 424 -11.35 -1.33 -43.67
CA GLY A 424 -10.35 -2.30 -44.12
C GLY A 424 -9.70 -3.09 -42.96
N PHE A 425 -9.29 -2.39 -41.89
CA PHE A 425 -8.69 -3.01 -40.70
C PHE A 425 -9.68 -3.93 -39.98
N ARG A 426 -10.96 -3.55 -39.88
CA ARG A 426 -12.01 -4.40 -39.29
C ARG A 426 -12.17 -5.71 -40.05
N ARG A 427 -12.20 -5.65 -41.42
CA ARG A 427 -12.27 -6.84 -42.29
C ARG A 427 -11.05 -7.73 -42.11
N GLU A 428 -9.87 -7.15 -42.01
CA GLU A 428 -8.62 -7.88 -41.80
C GLU A 428 -8.55 -8.54 -40.41
N LEU A 429 -9.07 -7.89 -39.35
CA LEU A 429 -9.17 -8.47 -38.00
C LEU A 429 -10.08 -9.72 -37.94
N GLN A 430 -11.10 -9.80 -38.84
CA GLN A 430 -11.95 -10.98 -38.93
C GLN A 430 -11.28 -12.15 -39.63
N ARG A 431 -10.29 -11.88 -40.50
CA ARG A 431 -9.58 -12.88 -41.31
C ARG A 431 -8.26 -13.33 -40.67
N GLY A 432 -7.63 -12.46 -39.91
CA GLY A 432 -6.29 -12.67 -39.34
C GLY A 432 -6.32 -13.19 -37.91
N PRO A 433 -5.15 -13.26 -37.24
CA PRO A 433 -5.06 -13.68 -35.87
C PRO A 433 -5.85 -12.72 -34.96
N ARG A 434 -6.70 -13.30 -34.10
CA ARG A 434 -7.58 -12.55 -33.21
C ARG A 434 -6.76 -11.71 -32.22
N LEU A 435 -7.01 -10.42 -32.22
CA LEU A 435 -6.58 -9.52 -31.16
C LEU A 435 -7.47 -9.70 -29.90
N ALA A 436 -7.17 -8.98 -28.84
CA ALA A 436 -8.02 -8.98 -27.65
C ALA A 436 -9.47 -8.64 -28.00
N ALA A 437 -10.44 -9.27 -27.31
CA ALA A 437 -11.87 -9.16 -27.62
C ALA A 437 -12.41 -7.72 -27.56
N PHE A 438 -11.74 -6.83 -26.82
CA PHE A 438 -12.11 -5.42 -26.69
C PHE A 438 -11.63 -4.53 -27.86
N VAL A 439 -10.77 -5.00 -28.78
CA VAL A 439 -10.26 -4.19 -29.91
C VAL A 439 -11.31 -3.99 -31.03
N PRO A 440 -12.04 -5.02 -31.50
CA PRO A 440 -13.00 -4.86 -32.58
C PRO A 440 -14.11 -3.82 -32.34
N PRO A 441 -14.73 -3.71 -31.13
CA PRO A 441 -15.71 -2.66 -30.86
C PRO A 441 -15.09 -1.26 -30.91
N VAL A 442 -13.84 -1.08 -30.50
CA VAL A 442 -13.16 0.21 -30.60
C VAL A 442 -12.87 0.61 -32.04
N VAL A 443 -12.60 -0.34 -32.95
CA VAL A 443 -12.49 -0.05 -34.39
C VAL A 443 -13.80 0.48 -34.94
N VAL A 444 -14.94 -0.06 -34.50
CA VAL A 444 -16.25 0.48 -34.89
C VAL A 444 -16.45 1.90 -34.39
N LEU A 445 -16.14 2.13 -33.12
CA LEU A 445 -16.18 3.45 -32.48
C LEU A 445 -15.27 4.46 -33.21
N PHE A 446 -14.07 4.05 -33.61
CA PHE A 446 -13.16 4.85 -34.42
C PHE A 446 -13.78 5.28 -35.75
N ILE A 447 -14.46 4.37 -36.49
CA ILE A 447 -15.14 4.67 -37.73
C ILE A 447 -16.27 5.69 -37.48
N LEU A 448 -17.11 5.47 -36.46
CA LEU A 448 -18.22 6.34 -36.11
C LEU A 448 -17.73 7.76 -35.71
N LEU A 449 -16.69 7.87 -34.91
CA LEU A 449 -16.15 9.16 -34.49
C LEU A 449 -15.57 9.94 -35.67
N ASN A 450 -14.85 9.29 -36.59
CA ASN A 450 -14.33 9.97 -37.79
C ASN A 450 -15.46 10.37 -38.77
N ALA A 451 -16.54 9.59 -38.88
CA ALA A 451 -17.71 9.98 -39.63
C ALA A 451 -18.41 11.20 -39.02
N LEU A 452 -18.57 11.21 -37.70
CA LEU A 452 -19.13 12.36 -36.97
C LEU A 452 -18.20 13.60 -37.08
N ALA A 453 -16.88 13.41 -37.04
CA ALA A 453 -15.88 14.46 -37.23
C ALA A 453 -16.00 15.07 -38.65
N ALA A 454 -16.16 14.25 -39.70
CA ALA A 454 -16.36 14.72 -41.05
C ALA A 454 -17.65 15.56 -41.16
N LEU A 455 -18.75 15.10 -40.56
CA LEU A 455 -20.03 15.81 -40.55
C LEU A 455 -19.93 17.16 -39.81
N CYS A 456 -19.27 17.19 -38.63
CA CYS A 456 -19.03 18.40 -37.86
C CYS A 456 -18.16 19.41 -38.65
N ASN A 457 -17.13 18.95 -39.36
CA ASN A 457 -16.29 19.80 -40.20
C ASN A 457 -17.06 20.41 -41.35
N LEU A 458 -17.88 19.61 -42.03
CA LEU A 458 -18.76 20.10 -43.13
C LEU A 458 -19.70 21.21 -42.64
N THR A 459 -20.32 21.06 -41.46
CA THR A 459 -21.29 22.01 -40.88
C THR A 459 -20.62 23.20 -40.18
N GLY A 460 -19.32 23.38 -40.24
CA GLY A 460 -18.59 24.50 -39.63
C GLY A 460 -18.23 24.36 -38.16
N ARG A 461 -18.48 23.21 -37.54
CA ARG A 461 -18.14 22.91 -36.13
C ARG A 461 -16.75 22.28 -36.01
N LEU A 462 -15.73 23.06 -36.37
CA LEU A 462 -14.36 22.56 -36.46
C LEU A 462 -13.80 22.06 -35.15
N SER A 463 -14.13 22.69 -34.03
CA SER A 463 -13.66 22.28 -32.70
C SER A 463 -14.14 20.86 -32.33
N LEU A 464 -15.42 20.55 -32.59
CA LEU A 464 -15.98 19.21 -32.42
C LEU A 464 -15.35 18.20 -33.36
N ALA A 465 -15.14 18.59 -34.62
CA ALA A 465 -14.50 17.74 -35.61
C ALA A 465 -13.08 17.33 -35.16
N LYS A 466 -12.30 18.28 -34.64
CA LYS A 466 -10.98 18.02 -34.08
C LYS A 466 -11.08 17.04 -32.91
N VAL A 467 -11.97 17.28 -31.95
CA VAL A 467 -12.13 16.42 -30.74
C VAL A 467 -12.52 14.99 -31.14
N PHE A 468 -13.50 14.81 -32.04
CA PHE A 468 -13.92 13.47 -32.43
C PHE A 468 -12.86 12.74 -33.27
N SER A 469 -12.18 13.44 -34.18
CA SER A 469 -11.10 12.83 -34.96
C SER A 469 -9.92 12.39 -34.06
N SER A 470 -9.49 13.28 -33.16
CA SER A 470 -8.39 12.94 -32.21
C SER A 470 -8.77 11.80 -31.27
N SER A 471 -9.97 11.85 -30.68
CA SER A 471 -10.45 10.80 -29.78
C SER A 471 -10.57 9.45 -30.48
N GLY A 472 -10.98 9.44 -31.75
CA GLY A 472 -11.04 8.23 -32.56
C GLY A 472 -9.64 7.65 -32.82
N ILE A 473 -8.70 8.47 -33.34
CA ILE A 473 -7.35 8.02 -33.70
C ILE A 473 -6.56 7.61 -32.45
N LEU A 474 -6.50 8.47 -31.43
CA LEU A 474 -5.81 8.18 -30.16
C LEU A 474 -6.45 7.03 -29.40
N GLY A 475 -7.79 6.94 -29.40
CA GLY A 475 -8.51 5.83 -28.76
C GLY A 475 -8.16 4.47 -29.39
N LEU A 476 -8.02 4.43 -30.72
CA LEU A 476 -7.64 3.20 -31.44
C LEU A 476 -6.16 2.85 -31.23
N THR A 477 -5.25 3.82 -31.31
CA THR A 477 -3.81 3.58 -31.05
C THR A 477 -3.58 3.08 -29.62
N HIS A 478 -4.26 3.69 -28.65
CA HIS A 478 -4.14 3.33 -27.23
C HIS A 478 -4.66 1.93 -26.94
N ILE A 479 -5.83 1.52 -27.51
CA ILE A 479 -6.36 0.17 -27.26
C ILE A 479 -5.48 -0.91 -27.88
N ILE A 480 -4.86 -0.64 -29.03
CA ILE A 480 -3.88 -1.55 -29.65
C ILE A 480 -2.64 -1.67 -28.78
N SER A 481 -2.14 -0.55 -28.25
CA SER A 481 -1.00 -0.50 -27.33
C SER A 481 -1.29 -1.28 -26.04
N LEU A 482 -2.42 -1.03 -25.40
CA LEU A 482 -2.84 -1.73 -24.19
C LEU A 482 -3.09 -3.22 -24.44
N SER A 483 -3.56 -3.61 -25.66
CA SER A 483 -3.65 -5.02 -26.05
C SER A 483 -2.26 -5.68 -26.14
N ALA A 484 -1.26 -4.95 -26.69
CA ALA A 484 0.12 -5.42 -26.72
C ALA A 484 0.72 -5.52 -25.30
N PHE A 485 0.42 -4.55 -24.44
CA PHE A 485 0.79 -4.54 -23.03
C PHE A 485 0.28 -5.78 -22.29
N VAL A 486 -1.01 -6.13 -22.39
CA VAL A 486 -1.57 -7.35 -21.78
C VAL A 486 -0.83 -8.59 -22.26
N ARG A 487 -0.56 -8.68 -23.56
CA ARG A 487 0.16 -9.83 -24.11
C ARG A 487 1.61 -9.89 -23.63
N LEU A 488 2.32 -8.77 -23.58
CA LEU A 488 3.69 -8.70 -23.05
C LEU A 488 3.76 -9.17 -21.61
N LEU A 489 2.84 -8.70 -20.76
CA LEU A 489 2.77 -9.15 -19.37
C LEU A 489 2.41 -10.63 -19.24
N THR A 490 1.46 -11.12 -20.05
CA THR A 490 1.05 -12.53 -20.04
C THR A 490 2.19 -13.43 -20.49
N GLU A 491 2.92 -13.06 -21.58
CA GLU A 491 4.08 -13.80 -22.06
C GLU A 491 5.25 -13.76 -21.04
N ALA A 492 5.48 -12.60 -20.38
CA ALA A 492 6.50 -12.48 -19.33
C ALA A 492 6.18 -13.35 -18.11
N PHE A 493 4.92 -13.39 -17.71
CA PHE A 493 4.44 -14.28 -16.66
C PHE A 493 4.58 -15.75 -17.05
N HIS A 494 4.22 -16.11 -18.27
CA HIS A 494 4.40 -17.48 -18.80
C HIS A 494 5.89 -17.90 -18.78
N LEU A 495 6.79 -17.01 -19.19
CA LEU A 495 8.23 -17.22 -19.09
C LEU A 495 8.70 -17.43 -17.64
N GLN A 496 8.21 -16.64 -16.72
CA GLN A 496 8.50 -16.80 -15.29
C GLN A 496 8.05 -18.17 -14.77
N MET A 497 6.90 -18.64 -15.23
CA MET A 497 6.34 -19.91 -14.81
C MET A 497 7.12 -21.11 -15.37
N GLN A 498 7.52 -21.03 -16.64
CA GLN A 498 8.39 -22.06 -17.24
C GLN A 498 9.71 -22.19 -16.46
N ARG A 499 10.32 -21.05 -16.09
CA ARG A 499 11.50 -21.02 -15.23
C ARG A 499 11.24 -21.70 -13.88
N SER A 500 10.12 -21.38 -13.23
CA SER A 500 9.79 -21.95 -11.92
C SER A 500 9.58 -23.49 -11.98
N ARG A 501 9.07 -24.01 -13.09
CA ARG A 501 8.95 -25.45 -13.32
C ARG A 501 10.32 -26.13 -13.44
N LEU A 502 11.24 -25.53 -14.20
CA LEU A 502 12.60 -26.03 -14.35
C LEU A 502 13.39 -26.07 -13.05
N ALA A 503 13.09 -25.15 -12.12
CA ALA A 503 13.72 -25.07 -10.81
C ALA A 503 13.21 -26.13 -9.80
N GLY A 504 12.22 -26.97 -10.15
CA GLY A 504 11.75 -28.10 -9.33
C GLY A 504 11.11 -27.76 -7.99
N GLY A 505 10.76 -26.48 -7.75
CA GLY A 505 10.18 -26.01 -6.49
C GLY A 505 8.67 -26.30 -6.35
N ALA A 506 8.09 -25.86 -5.24
CA ALA A 506 6.65 -25.95 -4.95
C ALA A 506 5.77 -25.39 -6.10
N ALA A 507 6.32 -24.50 -6.91
CA ALA A 507 5.68 -23.92 -8.09
C ALA A 507 5.33 -24.96 -9.19
N ALA A 508 5.97 -26.13 -9.22
CA ALA A 508 5.66 -27.19 -10.20
C ALA A 508 4.25 -27.80 -10.02
N ARG A 509 3.65 -27.59 -8.85
CA ARG A 509 2.33 -28.15 -8.48
C ARG A 509 1.14 -27.26 -8.86
N PHE A 510 1.37 -26.06 -9.41
CA PHE A 510 0.30 -25.12 -9.72
C PHE A 510 -0.34 -25.36 -11.08
N ASN A 511 -1.68 -25.20 -11.16
CA ASN A 511 -2.40 -25.20 -12.43
C ASN A 511 -2.24 -23.84 -13.13
N PHE A 512 -1.21 -23.74 -13.97
CA PHE A 512 -0.78 -22.50 -14.60
C PHE A 512 -1.78 -21.94 -15.61
N GLN A 513 -2.57 -22.78 -16.28
CA GLN A 513 -3.57 -22.33 -17.25
C GLN A 513 -4.68 -21.52 -16.58
N LYS A 514 -5.17 -21.96 -15.40
CA LYS A 514 -6.19 -21.22 -14.63
C LYS A 514 -5.64 -19.88 -14.13
N ILE A 515 -4.37 -19.85 -13.66
CA ILE A 515 -3.73 -18.61 -13.19
C ILE A 515 -3.52 -17.63 -14.37
N GLU A 516 -3.05 -18.10 -15.51
CA GLU A 516 -2.87 -17.26 -16.71
C GLU A 516 -4.21 -16.67 -17.19
N GLN A 517 -5.28 -17.48 -17.21
CA GLN A 517 -6.62 -17.02 -17.57
C GLN A 517 -7.13 -15.96 -16.59
N GLY A 518 -6.96 -16.18 -15.28
CA GLY A 518 -7.32 -15.22 -14.24
C GLY A 518 -6.53 -13.90 -14.39
N LEU A 519 -5.22 -13.97 -14.59
CA LEU A 519 -4.38 -12.80 -14.83
C LEU A 519 -4.82 -12.04 -16.08
N ARG A 520 -5.09 -12.74 -17.18
CA ARG A 520 -5.56 -12.12 -18.43
C ARG A 520 -6.91 -11.43 -18.23
N MET A 521 -7.83 -12.02 -17.49
CA MET A 521 -9.13 -11.42 -17.17
C MET A 521 -8.95 -10.12 -16.37
N VAL A 522 -8.18 -10.16 -15.28
CA VAL A 522 -7.90 -8.98 -14.44
C VAL A 522 -7.22 -7.87 -15.26
N LEU A 523 -6.18 -8.21 -16.02
CA LEU A 523 -5.49 -7.26 -16.89
C LEU A 523 -6.43 -6.66 -17.94
N SER A 524 -7.37 -7.45 -18.50
CA SER A 524 -8.32 -6.96 -19.48
C SER A 524 -9.29 -5.95 -18.87
N VAL A 525 -9.74 -6.17 -17.64
CA VAL A 525 -10.61 -5.21 -16.92
C VAL A 525 -9.84 -3.92 -16.62
N VAL A 526 -8.61 -4.04 -16.10
CA VAL A 526 -7.74 -2.87 -15.83
C VAL A 526 -7.50 -2.07 -17.11
N VAL A 527 -7.14 -2.73 -18.19
CA VAL A 527 -6.91 -2.10 -19.49
C VAL A 527 -8.16 -1.41 -20.04
N CYS A 528 -9.34 -2.01 -19.88
CA CYS A 528 -10.59 -1.40 -20.28
C CYS A 528 -10.86 -0.10 -19.49
N ALA A 529 -10.62 -0.11 -18.18
CA ALA A 529 -10.75 1.07 -17.32
C ALA A 529 -9.73 2.16 -17.70
N LEU A 530 -8.46 1.79 -17.92
CA LEU A 530 -7.42 2.71 -18.36
C LEU A 530 -7.72 3.33 -19.72
N TRP A 531 -8.20 2.50 -20.67
CA TRP A 531 -8.59 3.01 -21.97
C TRP A 531 -9.77 3.97 -21.88
N LEU A 532 -10.79 3.65 -21.07
CA LEU A 532 -11.95 4.52 -20.89
C LEU A 532 -11.53 5.88 -20.31
N MET A 533 -10.59 5.89 -19.37
CA MET A 533 -10.05 7.11 -18.78
C MET A 533 -9.34 7.99 -19.83
N THR A 534 -8.42 7.43 -20.62
CA THR A 534 -7.76 8.17 -21.71
C THR A 534 -8.72 8.60 -22.80
N PHE A 535 -9.68 7.76 -23.16
CA PHE A 535 -10.68 8.06 -24.16
C PHE A 535 -11.59 9.23 -23.74
N THR A 536 -12.13 9.21 -22.51
CA THR A 536 -12.96 10.29 -21.97
C THR A 536 -12.15 11.58 -21.76
N SER A 537 -10.86 11.48 -21.44
CA SER A 537 -9.96 12.62 -21.35
C SER A 537 -9.76 13.29 -22.72
N ASN A 538 -9.57 12.51 -23.79
CA ASN A 538 -9.45 13.02 -25.15
C ASN A 538 -10.75 13.65 -25.68
N LEU A 539 -11.90 13.17 -25.22
CA LEU A 539 -13.21 13.78 -25.49
C LEU A 539 -13.47 15.04 -24.65
N ASN A 540 -12.57 15.41 -23.72
CA ASN A 540 -12.76 16.48 -22.73
C ASN A 540 -13.97 16.28 -21.80
N ILE A 541 -14.47 15.03 -21.67
CA ILE A 541 -15.60 14.67 -20.80
C ILE A 541 -15.11 14.10 -19.46
N PHE A 542 -13.85 13.73 -19.35
CA PHE A 542 -13.32 13.09 -18.13
C PHE A 542 -13.53 13.93 -16.87
N ARG A 543 -13.22 15.22 -16.89
CA ARG A 543 -13.37 16.08 -15.71
C ARG A 543 -14.84 16.28 -15.29
N PRO A 544 -15.77 16.70 -16.18
CA PRO A 544 -17.17 16.78 -15.77
C PRO A 544 -17.73 15.44 -15.32
N LEU A 545 -17.35 14.33 -15.95
CA LEU A 545 -17.73 12.99 -15.52
C LEU A 545 -17.15 12.65 -14.14
N TYR A 546 -15.86 12.96 -13.91
CA TYR A 546 -15.21 12.75 -12.63
C TYR A 546 -15.89 13.55 -11.52
N PHE A 547 -16.14 14.84 -11.71
CA PHE A 547 -16.84 15.68 -10.72
C PHE A 547 -18.26 15.20 -10.47
N PHE A 548 -18.98 14.79 -11.50
CA PHE A 548 -20.31 14.21 -11.35
C PHE A 548 -20.26 12.90 -10.53
N LEU A 549 -19.35 12.01 -10.87
CA LEU A 549 -19.16 10.76 -10.13
C LEU A 549 -18.67 11.00 -8.73
N ASP A 550 -17.71 11.91 -8.54
CA ASP A 550 -17.21 12.28 -7.23
C ASP A 550 -18.33 12.84 -6.35
N GLN A 551 -19.11 13.78 -6.87
CA GLN A 551 -20.27 14.34 -6.16
C GLN A 551 -21.31 13.24 -5.87
N LEU A 552 -21.62 12.38 -6.82
CA LEU A 552 -22.56 11.28 -6.63
C LEU A 552 -22.06 10.29 -5.56
N LEU A 553 -20.78 9.94 -5.61
CA LEU A 553 -20.20 8.94 -4.73
C LEU A 553 -19.92 9.48 -3.32
N THR A 554 -19.49 10.74 -3.20
CA THR A 554 -19.04 11.31 -1.92
C THR A 554 -20.12 12.08 -1.16
N THR A 555 -21.25 12.43 -1.83
CA THR A 555 -22.34 13.14 -1.17
C THR A 555 -22.81 12.33 0.05
N PRO A 556 -22.77 12.92 1.27
CA PRO A 556 -23.21 12.22 2.46
C PRO A 556 -24.72 12.08 2.48
N HIS A 557 -25.21 10.88 2.64
CA HIS A 557 -26.61 10.56 2.89
C HIS A 557 -26.80 10.25 4.37
N HIS A 558 -27.89 10.75 4.95
CA HIS A 558 -28.24 10.55 6.35
C HIS A 558 -29.40 9.58 6.46
N LEU A 559 -29.21 8.49 7.18
CA LEU A 559 -30.27 7.56 7.56
C LEU A 559 -30.32 7.48 9.10
N GLY A 560 -31.12 8.33 9.72
CA GLY A 560 -31.14 8.49 11.16
C GLY A 560 -29.81 9.03 11.70
N SER A 561 -29.15 8.30 12.56
CA SER A 561 -27.84 8.67 13.14
C SER A 561 -26.63 8.19 12.29
N ILE A 562 -26.87 7.52 11.17
CA ILE A 562 -25.82 6.96 10.33
C ILE A 562 -25.61 7.84 9.12
N THR A 563 -24.39 8.30 8.92
CA THR A 563 -23.97 9.02 7.72
C THR A 563 -23.20 8.04 6.83
N PHE A 564 -23.64 7.87 5.59
CA PHE A 564 -22.95 7.03 4.61
C PHE A 564 -22.89 7.73 3.26
N SER A 565 -21.91 7.37 2.45
CA SER A 565 -21.84 7.78 1.06
C SER A 565 -21.94 6.55 0.15
N ILE A 566 -22.32 6.76 -1.11
CA ILE A 566 -22.36 5.67 -2.11
C ILE A 566 -20.96 5.07 -2.28
N ALA A 567 -19.90 5.90 -2.20
CA ALA A 567 -18.52 5.44 -2.25
C ALA A 567 -18.21 4.41 -1.17
N ASN A 568 -18.69 4.65 0.06
CA ASN A 568 -18.49 3.73 1.18
C ASN A 568 -19.16 2.37 0.94
N ILE A 569 -20.36 2.38 0.36
CA ILE A 569 -21.09 1.14 0.02
C ILE A 569 -20.33 0.37 -1.08
N VAL A 570 -19.90 1.07 -2.14
CA VAL A 570 -19.13 0.47 -3.23
C VAL A 570 -17.81 -0.11 -2.70
N LEU A 571 -17.12 0.63 -1.81
CA LEU A 571 -15.87 0.20 -1.20
C LEU A 571 -16.07 -1.05 -0.32
N PHE A 572 -17.16 -1.11 0.44
CA PHE A 572 -17.54 -2.29 1.22
C PHE A 572 -17.63 -3.54 0.33
N PHE A 573 -18.44 -3.47 -0.73
CA PHE A 573 -18.60 -4.61 -1.64
C PHE A 573 -17.32 -4.94 -2.42
N ALA A 574 -16.52 -3.92 -2.77
CA ALA A 574 -15.22 -4.12 -3.43
C ALA A 574 -14.25 -4.90 -2.51
N ILE A 575 -14.16 -4.56 -1.23
CA ILE A 575 -13.29 -5.26 -0.27
C ILE A 575 -13.78 -6.70 -0.06
N ILE A 576 -15.08 -6.91 0.07
CA ILE A 576 -15.66 -8.27 0.16
C ILE A 576 -15.32 -9.08 -1.09
N TYR A 577 -15.49 -8.49 -2.28
CA TYR A 577 -15.14 -9.15 -3.54
C TYR A 577 -13.66 -9.52 -3.63
N ILE A 578 -12.77 -8.60 -3.23
CA ILE A 578 -11.32 -8.86 -3.15
C ILE A 578 -11.03 -9.99 -2.17
N SER A 579 -11.69 -10.04 -1.01
CA SER A 579 -11.53 -11.10 -0.02
C SER A 579 -11.96 -12.47 -0.55
N VAL A 580 -13.09 -12.52 -1.26
CA VAL A 580 -13.56 -13.75 -1.94
C VAL A 580 -12.60 -14.17 -3.06
N LEU A 581 -12.07 -13.21 -3.80
CA LEU A 581 -11.09 -13.47 -4.85
C LEU A 581 -9.78 -14.00 -4.26
N LEU A 582 -9.30 -13.42 -3.17
CA LEU A 582 -8.13 -13.89 -2.43
C LEU A 582 -8.31 -15.32 -1.91
N GLN A 583 -9.50 -15.66 -1.39
CA GLN A 583 -9.82 -17.05 -0.97
C GLN A 583 -9.66 -18.06 -2.11
N ARG A 584 -10.10 -17.71 -3.33
CA ARG A 584 -9.93 -18.58 -4.50
C ARG A 584 -8.44 -18.80 -4.82
N TYR A 585 -7.64 -17.72 -4.76
CA TYR A 585 -6.20 -17.84 -5.03
C TYR A 585 -5.45 -18.61 -3.94
N VAL A 586 -5.84 -18.47 -2.67
CA VAL A 586 -5.25 -19.27 -1.58
C VAL A 586 -5.47 -20.77 -1.82
N GLY A 587 -6.65 -21.19 -2.30
CA GLY A 587 -6.88 -22.58 -2.71
C GLY A 587 -5.90 -23.06 -3.76
N TYR A 588 -5.59 -22.22 -4.77
CA TYR A 588 -4.62 -22.57 -5.81
C TYR A 588 -3.17 -22.64 -5.30
N PHE A 589 -2.80 -21.81 -4.32
CA PHE A 589 -1.45 -21.81 -3.74
C PHE A 589 -1.19 -22.99 -2.80
N PHE A 590 -2.21 -23.46 -2.10
CA PHE A 590 -2.08 -24.53 -1.11
C PHE A 590 -2.57 -25.91 -1.57
N GLY A 591 -2.77 -26.08 -2.88
CA GLY A 591 -2.91 -27.39 -3.48
C GLY A 591 -4.34 -27.96 -3.50
N ASP A 592 -5.33 -27.11 -3.72
CA ASP A 592 -6.63 -27.57 -4.24
C ASP A 592 -6.44 -27.92 -5.74
N THR A 593 -5.62 -28.94 -5.99
CA THR A 593 -5.55 -29.57 -7.29
C THR A 593 -6.81 -30.39 -7.44
N ASP A 594 -7.72 -29.92 -8.31
CA ASP A 594 -8.76 -30.75 -8.92
C ASP A 594 -8.07 -31.83 -9.79
N ASP A 595 -7.23 -32.69 -9.21
CA ASP A 595 -6.79 -33.91 -9.86
C ASP A 595 -7.97 -34.87 -9.77
N GLU A 596 -8.74 -34.94 -10.85
CA GLU A 596 -9.79 -35.93 -11.12
C GLU A 596 -9.31 -37.39 -11.00
N PHE A 597 -8.01 -37.60 -10.73
CA PHE A 597 -7.38 -38.92 -10.62
C PHE A 597 -7.00 -39.36 -9.21
N ASN A 598 -7.11 -38.47 -8.17
CA ASN A 598 -6.85 -38.90 -6.80
C ASN A 598 -8.15 -39.13 -6.04
N THR A 599 -8.54 -40.39 -6.01
CA THR A 599 -9.74 -40.94 -5.37
C THR A 599 -9.66 -40.98 -3.84
N ASP A 600 -8.76 -40.28 -3.16
CA ASP A 600 -8.73 -40.18 -1.70
C ASP A 600 -9.43 -38.89 -1.21
N PRO A 601 -10.74 -38.97 -0.86
CA PRO A 601 -11.47 -37.79 -0.35
C PRO A 601 -11.04 -37.38 1.07
N ASP A 602 -10.29 -38.22 1.78
CA ASP A 602 -9.95 -38.03 3.20
C ASP A 602 -8.76 -37.09 3.51
N ARG A 603 -8.06 -36.59 2.49
CA ARG A 603 -6.91 -35.66 2.67
C ARG A 603 -7.18 -34.19 2.30
N ARG A 604 -8.42 -33.81 2.04
CA ARG A 604 -8.74 -32.37 1.90
C ARG A 604 -8.50 -31.71 3.24
N GLY A 605 -7.37 -31.05 3.36
CA GLY A 605 -6.94 -30.46 4.62
C GLY A 605 -7.98 -29.49 5.17
N SER A 606 -8.63 -29.86 6.26
CA SER A 606 -9.60 -29.03 7.01
C SER A 606 -9.08 -27.61 7.31
N TRP A 607 -7.77 -27.40 7.25
CA TRP A 607 -7.11 -26.12 7.49
C TRP A 607 -7.32 -25.09 6.38
N LEU A 608 -7.52 -25.53 5.12
CA LEU A 608 -7.86 -24.64 3.99
C LEU A 608 -9.21 -23.94 4.22
N VAL A 609 -10.18 -24.70 4.76
CA VAL A 609 -11.49 -24.14 5.12
C VAL A 609 -11.33 -23.10 6.23
N ALA A 610 -10.47 -23.38 7.22
CA ALA A 610 -10.20 -22.44 8.30
C ALA A 610 -9.56 -21.16 7.80
N ILE A 611 -8.56 -21.23 6.90
CA ILE A 611 -7.94 -20.05 6.29
C ILE A 611 -8.95 -19.23 5.47
N ARG A 612 -9.80 -19.91 4.68
CA ARG A 612 -10.86 -19.24 3.91
C ARG A 612 -11.81 -18.48 4.82
N LEU A 613 -12.20 -19.09 5.95
CA LEU A 613 -13.08 -18.47 6.94
C LEU A 613 -12.40 -17.23 7.59
N VAL A 614 -11.14 -17.37 7.98
CA VAL A 614 -10.37 -16.26 8.57
C VAL A 614 -10.25 -15.11 7.58
N LEU A 615 -9.89 -15.39 6.31
CA LEU A 615 -9.80 -14.36 5.27
C LEU A 615 -11.14 -13.65 5.03
N LEU A 616 -12.26 -14.39 5.08
CA LEU A 616 -13.57 -13.79 4.95
C LEU A 616 -13.91 -12.91 6.15
N ALA A 617 -13.64 -13.38 7.37
CA ALA A 617 -13.88 -12.60 8.59
C ALA A 617 -13.05 -11.33 8.65
N VAL A 618 -11.75 -11.43 8.32
CA VAL A 618 -10.84 -10.28 8.25
C VAL A 618 -11.27 -9.33 7.12
N GLY A 619 -11.63 -9.86 5.96
CA GLY A 619 -12.13 -9.06 4.84
C GLY A 619 -13.43 -8.32 5.18
N PHE A 620 -14.35 -8.97 5.88
CA PHE A 620 -15.58 -8.36 6.38
C PHE A 620 -15.29 -7.24 7.38
N LEU A 621 -14.34 -7.45 8.29
CA LEU A 621 -13.93 -6.43 9.25
C LEU A 621 -13.35 -5.20 8.54
N PHE A 622 -12.43 -5.40 7.57
CA PHE A 622 -11.88 -4.30 6.78
C PHE A 622 -12.94 -3.60 5.93
N ALA A 623 -13.87 -4.35 5.32
CA ALA A 623 -14.98 -3.79 4.56
C ALA A 623 -15.85 -2.88 5.44
N THR A 624 -16.13 -3.32 6.66
CA THR A 624 -16.92 -2.56 7.62
C THR A 624 -16.20 -1.30 8.09
N MET A 625 -14.89 -1.39 8.37
CA MET A 625 -14.06 -0.21 8.71
C MET A 625 -14.05 0.82 7.58
N ALA A 626 -13.92 0.37 6.34
CA ALA A 626 -13.86 1.23 5.16
C ALA A 626 -15.22 1.83 4.79
N SER A 627 -16.33 1.23 5.21
CA SER A 627 -17.69 1.70 4.92
C SER A 627 -18.11 2.95 5.71
N GLY A 628 -17.27 3.44 6.65
CA GLY A 628 -17.61 4.61 7.48
C GLY A 628 -18.72 4.35 8.50
N LEU A 629 -19.10 3.09 8.70
CA LEU A 629 -20.02 2.73 9.78
C LEU A 629 -19.40 3.06 11.15
N PRO A 630 -20.18 3.57 12.09
CA PRO A 630 -19.67 3.92 13.43
C PRO A 630 -19.16 2.63 14.10
N LEU A 631 -17.83 2.53 14.21
CA LEU A 631 -17.14 1.37 14.76
C LEU A 631 -17.58 1.05 16.21
N ASP A 632 -18.02 2.07 16.95
CA ASP A 632 -18.45 1.93 18.35
C ASP A 632 -19.57 0.90 18.50
N LYS A 633 -20.56 0.91 17.60
CA LYS A 633 -21.66 -0.05 17.61
C LYS A 633 -21.24 -1.46 17.20
N ILE A 634 -20.31 -1.57 16.26
CA ILE A 634 -19.80 -2.83 15.75
C ILE A 634 -18.83 -3.45 16.76
N THR A 635 -18.01 -2.62 17.41
CA THR A 635 -17.06 -3.06 18.43
C THR A 635 -17.76 -3.80 19.57
N ILE A 636 -18.96 -3.34 19.97
CA ILE A 636 -19.76 -4.03 21.01
C ILE A 636 -20.17 -5.44 20.54
N VAL A 637 -20.67 -5.56 19.31
CA VAL A 637 -21.12 -6.85 18.75
C VAL A 637 -19.94 -7.79 18.53
N VAL A 638 -18.83 -7.27 17.91
CA VAL A 638 -17.61 -8.03 17.67
C VAL A 638 -16.94 -8.41 19.01
N GLY A 639 -16.99 -7.52 20.00
CA GLY A 639 -16.50 -7.78 21.34
C GLY A 639 -17.29 -8.92 22.03
N ALA A 640 -18.61 -8.85 22.00
CA ALA A 640 -19.47 -9.91 22.53
C ALA A 640 -19.25 -11.25 21.80
N LEU A 641 -19.17 -11.21 20.45
CA LEU A 641 -18.84 -12.40 19.65
C LEU A 641 -17.44 -12.93 19.97
N GLY A 642 -16.46 -12.04 20.15
CA GLY A 642 -15.08 -12.38 20.51
C GLY A 642 -15.01 -13.09 21.88
N VAL A 643 -15.76 -12.61 22.87
CA VAL A 643 -15.89 -13.28 24.18
C VAL A 643 -16.52 -14.65 24.01
N GLY A 644 -17.62 -14.77 23.23
CA GLY A 644 -18.29 -16.05 22.97
C GLY A 644 -17.37 -17.07 22.28
N VAL A 645 -16.67 -16.63 21.22
CA VAL A 645 -15.70 -17.47 20.51
C VAL A 645 -14.50 -17.79 21.41
N GLY A 646 -14.02 -16.82 22.20
CA GLY A 646 -12.90 -17.01 23.15
C GLY A 646 -13.22 -18.07 24.21
N LEU A 647 -14.41 -18.03 24.81
CA LEU A 647 -14.89 -19.06 25.75
C LEU A 647 -15.06 -20.41 25.06
N GLY A 648 -15.58 -20.43 23.82
CA GLY A 648 -15.71 -21.67 23.05
C GLY A 648 -14.39 -22.31 22.65
N LEU A 649 -13.33 -21.52 22.46
CA LEU A 649 -11.99 -21.97 22.10
C LEU A 649 -11.06 -22.16 23.31
N GLN A 650 -11.52 -21.87 24.53
CA GLN A 650 -10.70 -21.89 25.76
C GLN A 650 -9.93 -23.21 25.92
N ASN A 651 -10.60 -24.35 25.76
CA ASN A 651 -9.95 -25.65 25.90
C ASN A 651 -8.92 -25.93 24.79
N ILE A 652 -9.14 -25.44 23.57
CA ILE A 652 -8.22 -25.61 22.45
C ILE A 652 -6.94 -24.77 22.69
N ILE A 653 -7.11 -23.54 23.16
CA ILE A 653 -6.01 -22.64 23.50
C ILE A 653 -5.23 -23.20 24.69
N ASN A 654 -5.91 -23.68 25.74
CA ASN A 654 -5.26 -24.30 26.87
C ASN A 654 -4.39 -25.50 26.46
N ASN A 655 -4.93 -26.39 25.64
CA ASN A 655 -4.18 -27.55 25.13
C ASN A 655 -2.98 -27.16 24.26
N LEU A 656 -3.12 -26.10 23.43
CA LEU A 656 -2.04 -25.58 22.61
C LEU A 656 -0.91 -24.99 23.46
N VAL A 657 -1.26 -24.13 24.42
CA VAL A 657 -0.28 -23.51 25.34
C VAL A 657 0.41 -24.57 26.17
N SER A 658 -0.35 -25.53 26.70
CA SER A 658 0.19 -26.67 27.46
C SER A 658 1.15 -27.50 26.60
N GLY A 659 0.83 -27.71 25.31
CA GLY A 659 1.72 -28.44 24.40
C GLY A 659 3.06 -27.71 24.18
N ILE A 660 3.02 -26.38 24.04
CA ILE A 660 4.22 -25.55 23.93
C ILE A 660 5.06 -25.68 25.21
N ILE A 661 4.44 -25.55 26.39
CA ILE A 661 5.12 -25.67 27.69
C ILE A 661 5.77 -27.04 27.84
N LEU A 662 5.06 -28.15 27.51
CA LEU A 662 5.59 -29.51 27.59
C LEU A 662 6.82 -29.71 26.69
N ILE A 663 6.86 -29.07 25.50
CA ILE A 663 8.02 -29.14 24.58
C ILE A 663 9.23 -28.39 25.17
N PHE A 664 9.00 -27.27 25.86
CA PHE A 664 10.08 -26.47 26.46
C PHE A 664 10.56 -27.04 27.78
N GLU A 665 9.68 -27.34 28.74
CA GLU A 665 10.03 -27.80 30.10
C GLU A 665 10.41 -29.27 30.16
N ARG A 666 9.88 -30.08 29.23
CA ARG A 666 10.18 -31.52 29.08
C ARG A 666 10.08 -32.32 30.37
N PRO A 667 8.95 -32.30 31.10
CA PRO A 667 8.77 -33.12 32.29
C PRO A 667 8.81 -34.62 31.97
N PHE A 668 8.61 -34.99 30.74
CA PHE A 668 8.79 -36.33 30.15
C PHE A 668 9.21 -36.19 28.69
N GLN A 669 9.82 -37.25 28.14
CA GLN A 669 10.30 -37.28 26.74
C GLN A 669 9.66 -38.41 25.96
N VAL A 670 9.76 -38.37 24.62
CA VAL A 670 9.35 -39.48 23.77
C VAL A 670 10.18 -40.73 24.16
N GLY A 671 9.47 -41.78 24.50
CA GLY A 671 10.08 -43.02 25.00
C GLY A 671 9.90 -43.27 26.46
N ASP A 672 9.64 -42.25 27.31
CA ASP A 672 9.40 -42.38 28.73
C ASP A 672 8.10 -43.15 29.01
N PHE A 673 8.08 -43.82 30.15
CA PHE A 673 6.93 -44.54 30.66
C PHE A 673 6.26 -43.71 31.74
N ILE A 674 5.07 -43.19 31.42
CA ILE A 674 4.33 -42.31 32.30
C ILE A 674 2.97 -42.85 32.67
N GLU A 675 2.50 -42.41 33.84
CA GLU A 675 1.14 -42.65 34.28
C GLU A 675 0.40 -41.33 34.48
N VAL A 676 -0.79 -41.24 33.86
CA VAL A 676 -1.64 -40.02 33.87
C VAL A 676 -3.10 -40.49 34.07
N THR A 677 -3.79 -39.91 35.07
CA THR A 677 -5.19 -40.23 35.37
C THR A 677 -5.47 -41.73 35.43
N GLY A 678 -4.55 -42.50 36.06
CA GLY A 678 -4.64 -43.95 36.22
C GLY A 678 -4.41 -44.77 34.94
N LYS A 679 -3.98 -44.13 33.84
CA LYS A 679 -3.60 -44.82 32.60
C LYS A 679 -2.08 -44.76 32.43
N THR A 680 -1.50 -45.91 32.27
CA THR A 680 -0.05 -46.07 32.14
C THR A 680 0.31 -46.38 30.69
N GLY A 681 1.37 -45.72 30.16
CA GLY A 681 1.82 -45.98 28.81
C GLY A 681 3.16 -45.32 28.49
N ARG A 682 3.77 -45.73 27.38
CA ARG A 682 4.98 -45.14 26.85
C ARG A 682 4.64 -43.96 25.92
N VAL A 683 5.29 -42.84 26.13
CA VAL A 683 5.13 -41.65 25.25
C VAL A 683 5.61 -42.00 23.86
N LYS A 684 4.69 -41.95 22.87
CA LYS A 684 4.97 -42.18 21.47
C LYS A 684 5.33 -40.87 20.76
N ASP A 685 4.53 -39.82 21.03
CA ASP A 685 4.65 -38.53 20.36
C ASP A 685 4.04 -37.44 21.23
N ILE A 686 4.60 -36.24 21.20
CA ILE A 686 4.11 -35.05 21.87
C ILE A 686 3.67 -34.07 20.79
N GLY A 687 2.37 -34.08 20.50
CA GLY A 687 1.77 -33.19 19.49
C GLY A 687 1.46 -31.80 20.06
N ILE A 688 1.03 -30.89 19.16
CA ILE A 688 0.73 -29.49 19.53
C ILE A 688 -0.45 -29.39 20.52
N ARG A 689 -1.48 -30.26 20.44
CA ARG A 689 -2.67 -30.20 21.29
C ARG A 689 -2.88 -31.43 22.17
N ALA A 690 -2.31 -32.55 21.79
CA ALA A 690 -2.47 -33.82 22.48
C ALA A 690 -1.22 -34.68 22.30
N SER A 691 -0.86 -35.41 23.34
CA SER A 691 0.22 -36.38 23.33
C SER A 691 -0.33 -37.79 23.17
N LYS A 692 0.43 -38.69 22.54
CA LYS A 692 0.05 -40.08 22.32
C LYS A 692 0.88 -40.98 23.18
N LEU A 693 0.23 -41.83 23.92
CA LEU A 693 0.86 -42.89 24.72
C LEU A 693 0.51 -44.25 24.11
N ILE A 694 1.41 -45.22 24.19
CA ILE A 694 1.15 -46.64 23.89
C ILE A 694 1.05 -47.37 25.21
N SER A 695 -0.09 -47.98 25.48
CA SER A 695 -0.31 -48.82 26.67
C SER A 695 0.47 -50.13 26.55
N LEU A 696 0.58 -50.85 27.63
CA LEU A 696 1.17 -52.24 27.69
C LEU A 696 0.36 -53.21 26.81
N SER A 697 -0.94 -53.00 26.64
CA SER A 697 -1.81 -53.79 25.75
C SER A 697 -1.72 -53.47 24.28
N GLY A 698 -0.87 -52.46 23.88
CA GLY A 698 -0.71 -52.06 22.52
C GLY A 698 -1.70 -51.01 22.01
N SER A 699 -2.64 -50.55 22.82
CA SER A 699 -3.60 -49.49 22.45
C SER A 699 -2.95 -48.11 22.50
N GLU A 700 -3.33 -47.23 21.58
CA GLU A 700 -2.91 -45.79 21.60
C GLU A 700 -3.88 -45.00 22.48
N ILE A 701 -3.33 -44.32 23.48
CA ILE A 701 -4.08 -43.41 24.36
C ILE A 701 -3.73 -41.99 23.90
N ILE A 702 -4.76 -41.23 23.54
CA ILE A 702 -4.62 -39.82 23.19
C ILE A 702 -4.98 -39.00 24.41
N VAL A 703 -4.04 -38.24 24.96
CA VAL A 703 -4.22 -37.39 26.15
C VAL A 703 -4.10 -35.93 25.75
N PRO A 704 -5.12 -35.09 26.04
CA PRO A 704 -4.98 -33.65 25.86
C PRO A 704 -3.80 -33.07 26.63
N ASN A 705 -3.05 -32.17 26.04
CA ASN A 705 -1.85 -31.60 26.70
C ASN A 705 -2.21 -30.81 27.97
N GLY A 706 -3.40 -30.21 28.02
CA GLY A 706 -3.93 -29.55 29.21
C GLY A 706 -4.00 -30.48 30.43
N ASP A 707 -4.44 -31.70 30.20
CA ASP A 707 -4.55 -32.69 31.27
C ASP A 707 -3.19 -33.18 31.78
N LEU A 708 -2.20 -33.24 30.86
CA LEU A 708 -0.82 -33.58 31.19
C LEU A 708 -0.11 -32.49 32.00
N LEU A 709 -0.43 -31.21 31.76
CA LEU A 709 0.19 -30.09 32.47
C LEU A 709 -0.49 -29.75 33.80
N SER A 710 -1.83 -29.88 33.84
CA SER A 710 -2.62 -29.55 35.04
C SER A 710 -2.78 -30.74 35.98
N GLY A 711 -2.66 -31.97 35.50
CA GLY A 711 -2.76 -33.20 36.28
C GLY A 711 -1.44 -33.64 36.87
N HIS A 712 -1.52 -34.63 37.76
CA HIS A 712 -0.33 -35.27 38.29
C HIS A 712 0.16 -36.31 37.29
N VAL A 713 1.38 -36.15 36.81
CA VAL A 713 2.04 -37.11 35.93
C VAL A 713 3.12 -37.80 36.73
N ILE A 714 3.05 -39.13 36.80
CA ILE A 714 4.11 -39.96 37.38
C ILE A 714 4.98 -40.44 36.22
N ASN A 715 6.25 -40.00 36.21
CA ASN A 715 7.22 -40.47 35.21
C ASN A 715 8.12 -41.53 35.86
N TRP A 716 7.93 -42.78 35.44
CA TRP A 716 8.63 -43.94 35.97
C TRP A 716 10.08 -44.06 35.42
N THR A 717 10.43 -43.33 34.40
CA THR A 717 11.71 -43.47 33.70
C THR A 717 12.54 -42.18 33.59
N LEU A 718 12.12 -41.10 34.21
CA LEU A 718 12.78 -39.77 34.09
C LEU A 718 14.22 -39.77 34.62
N SER A 719 14.47 -40.31 35.79
CA SER A 719 15.77 -40.30 36.43
C SER A 719 16.58 -41.58 36.16
N ASN A 720 15.90 -42.71 36.20
CA ASN A 720 16.46 -44.03 35.90
C ASN A 720 15.35 -45.03 35.63
N ASN A 721 15.66 -46.19 35.05
CA ASN A 721 14.69 -47.21 34.72
C ASN A 721 14.40 -48.17 35.88
N HIS A 722 14.90 -47.87 37.11
CA HIS A 722 14.78 -48.75 38.29
C HIS A 722 13.48 -48.49 38.99
N ILE A 723 12.65 -49.53 39.12
CA ILE A 723 11.41 -49.48 39.89
C ILE A 723 11.43 -50.48 41.02
N ARG A 724 10.76 -50.14 42.10
CA ARG A 724 10.54 -51.02 43.24
C ARG A 724 9.23 -51.78 43.02
N VAL A 725 9.34 -53.07 43.00
CA VAL A 725 8.25 -53.99 42.71
C VAL A 725 7.88 -54.75 43.97
N GLU A 726 6.61 -55.04 44.11
CA GLU A 726 6.03 -55.76 45.20
C GLU A 726 5.57 -57.15 44.72
N LEU A 727 5.98 -58.19 45.48
CA LEU A 727 5.54 -59.55 45.29
C LEU A 727 4.97 -60.06 46.64
N GLY A 728 3.71 -60.42 46.63
CA GLY A 728 3.03 -61.05 47.79
C GLY A 728 3.22 -62.57 47.78
N LEU A 729 3.63 -63.16 48.88
CA LEU A 729 3.76 -64.59 49.09
C LEU A 729 2.99 -65.03 50.32
N LYS A 730 2.30 -66.16 50.24
CA LYS A 730 1.58 -66.74 51.36
C LYS A 730 2.21 -68.08 51.75
N LEU A 731 2.56 -68.23 53.02
CA LEU A 731 3.24 -69.41 53.56
C LEU A 731 2.41 -70.08 54.59
N GLY A 732 2.50 -71.39 54.72
CA GLY A 732 1.88 -72.19 55.77
C GLY A 732 2.37 -71.83 57.17
N PRO A 733 1.60 -72.17 58.23
CA PRO A 733 1.89 -71.79 59.63
C PRO A 733 3.13 -72.47 60.19
N ASP A 734 3.55 -73.56 59.65
CA ASP A 734 4.73 -74.32 60.20
C ASP A 734 6.00 -73.92 59.47
N THR A 735 6.02 -72.83 58.76
CA THR A 735 7.20 -72.40 57.95
C THR A 735 8.18 -71.59 58.83
N ASP A 736 9.47 -72.00 58.84
CA ASP A 736 10.54 -71.17 59.36
C ASP A 736 10.71 -69.88 58.51
N LEU A 737 10.24 -68.77 59.10
CA LEU A 737 10.19 -67.47 58.42
C LEU A 737 11.62 -66.95 58.06
N ASP A 738 12.60 -67.20 58.87
CA ASP A 738 13.94 -66.69 58.66
C ASP A 738 14.65 -67.45 57.52
N ARG A 739 14.39 -68.77 57.48
CA ARG A 739 14.87 -69.57 56.34
C ARG A 739 14.15 -69.26 55.05
N ALA A 740 12.84 -69.00 55.10
CA ALA A 740 12.11 -68.58 53.93
C ALA A 740 12.56 -67.22 53.41
N LYS A 741 12.87 -66.25 54.26
CA LYS A 741 13.41 -64.92 53.86
C LYS A 741 14.78 -65.04 53.22
N GLU A 742 15.62 -65.91 53.75
CA GLU A 742 16.97 -66.17 53.19
C GLU A 742 16.89 -66.72 51.77
N LEU A 743 16.05 -67.74 51.56
CA LEU A 743 15.82 -68.37 50.26
C LEU A 743 15.21 -67.36 49.24
N ILE A 744 14.23 -66.60 49.63
CA ILE A 744 13.63 -65.56 48.77
C ILE A 744 14.65 -64.53 48.41
N SER A 745 15.45 -64.04 49.35
CA SER A 745 16.48 -63.07 49.11
C SER A 745 17.55 -63.57 48.12
N LYS A 746 17.95 -64.83 48.26
CA LYS A 746 18.92 -65.44 47.36
C LYS A 746 18.36 -65.56 45.94
N GLU A 747 17.12 -66.09 45.76
CA GLU A 747 16.51 -66.25 44.44
C GLU A 747 16.30 -64.88 43.73
N ILE A 748 16.05 -63.83 44.49
CA ILE A 748 15.93 -62.50 43.91
C ILE A 748 17.29 -61.92 43.49
N LEU A 749 18.30 -62.12 44.29
CA LEU A 749 19.67 -61.64 43.98
C LEU A 749 20.35 -62.47 42.87
N ASP A 750 20.01 -63.74 42.72
CA ASP A 750 20.55 -64.57 41.64
C ASP A 750 19.92 -64.30 40.28
N ASN A 751 18.83 -63.54 40.21
CA ASN A 751 18.16 -63.20 38.97
C ASN A 751 18.83 -61.98 38.27
N PRO A 752 19.28 -62.10 37.03
CA PRO A 752 20.03 -61.00 36.32
C PRO A 752 19.20 -59.73 36.06
N ASN A 753 17.85 -59.80 36.10
CA ASN A 753 16.95 -58.67 35.82
C ASN A 753 16.61 -57.89 37.09
N THR A 754 17.06 -58.31 38.28
CA THR A 754 16.91 -57.58 39.55
C THR A 754 18.14 -56.73 39.81
N LEU A 755 17.99 -55.72 40.65
CA LEU A 755 19.08 -54.78 41.02
C LEU A 755 19.88 -55.34 42.19
N HIS A 756 21.06 -55.89 41.94
CA HIS A 756 21.90 -56.53 42.95
C HIS A 756 22.48 -55.55 44.01
N LYS A 757 22.52 -54.24 43.68
CA LYS A 757 23.09 -53.23 44.60
C LYS A 757 22.22 -52.94 45.82
N VAL A 758 20.92 -53.28 45.77
CA VAL A 758 19.96 -53.02 46.82
C VAL A 758 19.37 -54.36 47.25
N ALA A 759 19.59 -54.74 48.49
CA ALA A 759 19.02 -56.00 49.04
C ALA A 759 17.48 -55.96 48.97
N PRO A 760 16.84 -57.08 48.67
CA PRO A 760 15.38 -57.20 48.74
C PRO A 760 14.90 -57.06 50.21
N GLU A 761 13.82 -56.31 50.39
CA GLU A 761 13.21 -56.11 51.69
C GLU A 761 12.01 -57.04 51.82
N ILE A 762 12.09 -57.96 52.80
CA ILE A 762 11.02 -58.98 53.02
C ILE A 762 10.33 -58.67 54.33
N LEU A 763 9.10 -58.18 54.21
CA LEU A 763 8.29 -57.81 55.38
C LEU A 763 7.18 -58.84 55.66
N LEU A 764 6.92 -59.12 56.90
CA LEU A 764 5.77 -59.87 57.33
C LEU A 764 4.57 -58.92 57.36
N ASN A 765 3.65 -59.07 56.44
CA ASN A 765 2.52 -58.14 56.24
C ASN A 765 1.35 -58.47 57.22
N SER A 766 1.01 -59.73 57.34
CA SER A 766 -0.05 -60.19 58.26
C SER A 766 0.16 -61.63 58.68
N ILE A 767 -0.39 -62.01 59.84
CA ILE A 767 -0.44 -63.33 60.36
C ILE A 767 -1.86 -63.65 60.63
N ASN A 768 -2.40 -64.51 59.77
CA ASN A 768 -3.76 -65.03 59.95
C ASN A 768 -3.66 -66.50 60.34
N GLY A 769 -3.92 -66.90 61.55
CA GLY A 769 -3.79 -68.23 62.22
C GLY A 769 -3.43 -69.46 61.35
N GLN A 770 -3.55 -69.40 60.04
CA GLN A 770 -3.27 -70.49 59.09
C GLN A 770 -2.27 -70.07 57.98
N VAL A 771 -1.90 -68.78 57.88
CA VAL A 771 -1.05 -68.31 56.76
C VAL A 771 -0.23 -67.10 57.19
N TYR A 772 1.05 -67.12 56.87
CA TYR A 772 1.91 -65.96 56.90
C TYR A 772 1.93 -65.22 55.53
N GLU A 773 1.52 -63.96 55.52
CA GLU A 773 1.60 -63.17 54.32
C GLU A 773 2.92 -62.36 54.30
N LEU A 774 3.80 -62.65 53.39
CA LEU A 774 5.03 -61.90 53.15
C LEU A 774 4.88 -60.91 51.99
N LYS A 775 5.29 -59.70 52.25
CA LYS A 775 5.43 -58.63 51.26
C LYS A 775 6.92 -58.51 50.90
N VAL A 776 7.28 -58.93 49.69
CA VAL A 776 8.63 -58.90 49.17
C VAL A 776 8.80 -57.72 48.26
N LEU A 777 9.67 -56.79 48.62
CA LEU A 777 9.96 -55.58 47.88
C LEU A 777 11.37 -55.64 47.33
N PHE A 778 11.49 -55.53 46.02
CA PHE A 778 12.78 -55.57 45.34
C PHE A 778 12.83 -54.64 44.15
N TRP A 779 14.04 -54.28 43.69
CA TRP A 779 14.22 -53.35 42.60
C TRP A 779 14.50 -54.10 41.30
N ILE A 780 13.89 -53.64 40.21
CA ILE A 780 14.13 -54.17 38.86
C ILE A 780 14.66 -53.12 37.94
N ASN A 781 15.34 -53.53 36.86
CA ASN A 781 15.98 -52.64 35.91
C ASN A 781 15.05 -52.09 34.79
N ASN A 782 13.89 -52.71 34.61
CA ASN A 782 13.01 -52.34 33.52
C ASN A 782 11.53 -52.63 33.88
N ILE A 783 10.69 -51.59 33.89
CA ILE A 783 9.26 -51.65 34.15
C ILE A 783 8.52 -52.63 33.21
N ARG A 784 8.96 -52.80 31.96
CA ARG A 784 8.32 -53.68 30.98
C ARG A 784 8.40 -55.14 31.34
N GLN A 785 9.36 -55.53 32.17
CA GLN A 785 9.61 -56.91 32.58
C GLN A 785 8.97 -57.24 33.89
N GLU A 786 8.32 -56.27 34.57
CA GLU A 786 7.73 -56.45 35.88
C GLU A 786 6.86 -57.72 36.01
N GLN A 787 5.87 -57.92 35.07
CA GLN A 787 4.95 -59.02 35.17
C GLN A 787 5.65 -60.37 34.84
N VAL A 788 6.54 -60.36 33.82
CA VAL A 788 7.28 -61.57 33.46
C VAL A 788 8.22 -61.95 34.58
N LEU A 789 8.95 -60.99 35.12
CA LEU A 789 9.87 -61.20 36.22
C LEU A 789 9.17 -61.64 37.51
N LYS A 790 8.05 -61.06 37.85
CA LYS A 790 7.21 -61.54 38.96
C LYS A 790 6.84 -63.01 38.82
N SER A 791 6.39 -63.41 37.60
CA SER A 791 6.04 -64.79 37.28
C SER A 791 7.24 -65.72 37.38
N GLU A 792 8.42 -65.33 36.83
CA GLU A 792 9.65 -66.08 36.88
C GLU A 792 10.14 -66.27 38.32
N LEU A 793 10.18 -65.19 39.08
CA LEU A 793 10.59 -65.21 40.49
C LEU A 793 9.62 -66.08 41.34
N LEU A 794 8.31 -65.93 41.10
CA LEU A 794 7.32 -66.76 41.80
C LEU A 794 7.54 -68.24 41.51
N ALA A 795 7.80 -68.57 40.25
CA ALA A 795 8.04 -69.94 39.85
C ALA A 795 9.40 -70.52 40.38
N SER A 796 10.46 -69.70 40.44
CA SER A 796 11.76 -70.08 40.99
C SER A 796 11.70 -70.24 42.52
N ILE A 797 11.05 -69.27 43.20
CA ILE A 797 10.82 -69.33 44.66
C ILE A 797 9.99 -70.59 45.02
N HIS A 798 8.93 -70.84 44.27
CA HIS A 798 8.08 -72.03 44.48
C HIS A 798 8.86 -73.33 44.35
N ARG A 799 9.67 -73.47 43.27
CA ARG A 799 10.53 -74.64 43.11
C ARG A 799 11.53 -74.83 44.23
N ARG A 800 12.13 -73.72 44.68
CA ARG A 800 13.11 -73.74 45.76
C ARG A 800 12.47 -74.13 47.10
N PHE A 801 11.30 -73.62 47.38
CA PHE A 801 10.51 -73.91 48.57
C PHE A 801 10.06 -75.42 48.60
N MET A 802 9.65 -75.94 47.44
CA MET A 802 9.33 -77.39 47.35
C MET A 802 10.52 -78.27 47.67
N GLN A 803 11.78 -77.86 47.30
CA GLN A 803 13.00 -78.63 47.63
C GLN A 803 13.32 -78.58 49.13
N GLU A 804 12.98 -77.49 49.81
CA GLU A 804 13.24 -77.27 51.23
C GLU A 804 12.04 -77.64 52.11
N GLY A 805 10.94 -78.21 51.51
CA GLY A 805 9.74 -78.66 52.27
C GLY A 805 8.85 -77.50 52.77
N ILE A 806 9.03 -76.26 52.21
CA ILE A 806 8.19 -75.11 52.56
C ILE A 806 6.95 -75.13 51.64
N SER A 807 5.76 -75.02 52.20
CA SER A 807 4.53 -74.99 51.40
C SER A 807 4.08 -73.53 51.15
N LEU A 808 3.87 -73.17 49.86
CA LEU A 808 3.15 -71.98 49.43
C LEU A 808 1.63 -72.35 49.45
N THR A 809 0.83 -71.55 50.15
CA THR A 809 -0.60 -71.70 50.24
C THR A 809 -1.32 -70.71 49.34
#